data_1bda3f52a205f77b5a6133451cb7b14a
#
_entry.id   1bda3f52a205f77b5a6133451cb7b14a
#
_cell.length_a   1.000
_cell.length_b   1.000
_cell.length_c   1.000
_cell.angle_alpha   90.00
_cell.angle_beta   90.00
_cell.angle_gamma   90.00
#
_symmetry.space_group_name_H-M   'P 1'
#
loop_
_entity.id
_entity.type
_entity.pdbx_description
1 polymer ?
#
loop_
_entity_poly.entity_id
_entity_poly.type
_entity_poly.pdbx_seq_one_letter_code
_entity_poly.pdbx_strand_id
1 'polypeptide(L)'
;MSACVPPPQDSHLWTDHRSSLLGQPQPPVCCEDVFSRDIREIPCHILWSLSLAMATASASRGFMAILAIISLVFAGSGAAIVNASPLATVEAAKTLAVPSDDGSYGSLKETFQAVKLLSVVSKSSLDSAKLCAWLKKLPAATSAEEAFQKVSIAAALGCKGVSAVVKEAEPLFSASASSSSLDQLFYAAAGTQILKANKWSTGSVPSGLKKAAAAILALKQADGTWATAKDSQGASSVAATGVALEALAALKELELVDEKQVSAVTDAVGSLFSLLTADSDPSGNAVSFFSASPAEDGTLVATASAITGYLALASTLASPLAVRPPKVAEAGRYLVAALPLSLAEAAAWAEALAVLDNNPIFVPIFLSSPGHISISADPTLTVSVTTALGGKVPGVAVKLQSATIGGGSAASGKELTAGKDGVSFSAKPFSKASTLGVYTLKFKITPPADSAFIAGSASVERPLLLSASMAVTGVSVAVLDSDGATPESEKKLDFEKRTNFTDLSATHLQKLRVSLSLVTPSGKAFVPHQAVLQLVNGIGMAYSFLLKPSGSTLSVQLELLEMMDRLFYHSGEYTLKLIVGDQVMDNAFDWQLGSVDLDLPAAPETAPKLPARPESLAERFSAKPEITHIFRKPDSRPAFVVSYSFVALVLLPLVVLLVGLAVLGVNLKAFPSGGVPLLSALAFHGGIAALLLLYVAFWVQVNLFTTLKLILLLAVLTAIPGHQVLSYLADVAPKAKTE
;
A
#
# COMPACT_ATOMS: atom_id res chain seq x y z
N MET A 1 34.00 -15.16 10.20
CA MET A 1 34.87 -15.98 9.36
C MET A 1 34.29 -17.38 9.31
N SER A 2 33.69 -17.74 8.21
CA SER A 2 33.59 -19.10 7.70
C SER A 2 33.01 -18.97 6.28
N ALA A 3 33.82 -19.36 5.33
CA ALA A 3 33.53 -19.30 3.90
C ALA A 3 32.54 -20.39 3.51
N CYS A 4 31.55 -20.06 2.73
CA CYS A 4 30.76 -21.03 1.96
C CYS A 4 31.48 -21.36 0.66
N VAL A 5 31.89 -22.62 0.55
CA VAL A 5 32.38 -23.25 -0.68
C VAL A 5 31.18 -23.91 -1.35
N PRO A 6 30.97 -23.81 -2.66
CA PRO A 6 29.93 -24.56 -3.36
C PRO A 6 30.35 -26.00 -3.60
N PRO A 7 29.41 -26.97 -3.59
CA PRO A 7 29.72 -28.37 -3.91
C PRO A 7 29.85 -28.60 -5.43
N PRO A 8 30.57 -29.66 -5.85
CA PRO A 8 30.89 -29.93 -7.24
C PRO A 8 29.70 -30.51 -8.01
N GLN A 9 29.67 -30.22 -9.30
CA GLN A 9 28.81 -30.85 -10.28
C GLN A 9 29.30 -32.29 -10.55
N ASP A 10 28.41 -33.23 -10.40
CA ASP A 10 28.55 -34.51 -11.05
C ASP A 10 27.29 -34.85 -11.85
N SER A 11 27.60 -35.30 -13.04
CA SER A 11 26.76 -35.70 -14.14
C SER A 11 26.06 -37.04 -13.96
N HIS A 12 25.01 -37.24 -14.74
CA HIS A 12 24.34 -38.45 -15.23
C HIS A 12 23.01 -38.86 -14.58
N LEU A 13 21.98 -38.81 -15.32
CA LEU A 13 21.24 -39.85 -16.04
C LEU A 13 19.76 -39.50 -16.24
N TRP A 14 19.35 -39.63 -17.48
CA TRP A 14 18.00 -39.58 -18.00
C TRP A 14 17.06 -40.62 -17.42
N THR A 15 15.81 -40.30 -17.14
CA THR A 15 14.65 -41.08 -17.61
C THR A 15 13.37 -40.23 -17.62
N ASP A 16 12.61 -40.40 -18.70
CA ASP A 16 11.29 -39.88 -18.98
C ASP A 16 10.24 -40.12 -17.89
N HIS A 17 9.36 -39.16 -17.66
CA HIS A 17 7.91 -39.39 -17.73
C HIS A 17 7.13 -38.08 -17.88
N ARG A 18 6.31 -38.02 -18.94
CA ARG A 18 5.29 -37.00 -19.21
C ARG A 18 4.19 -37.04 -18.16
N SER A 19 3.71 -35.89 -17.74
CA SER A 19 2.29 -35.48 -17.85
C SER A 19 2.06 -34.11 -17.22
N SER A 20 1.58 -33.23 -18.06
CA SER A 20 0.66 -32.10 -17.87
C SER A 20 0.28 -31.69 -16.44
N LEU A 21 0.50 -30.40 -16.09
CA LEU A 21 -0.57 -29.52 -15.61
C LEU A 21 0.01 -28.09 -15.42
N LEU A 22 -0.77 -27.14 -15.84
CA LEU A 22 -0.59 -25.69 -15.77
C LEU A 22 -0.08 -25.26 -14.38
N GLY A 23 1.16 -24.78 -14.30
CA GLY A 23 1.74 -24.21 -13.10
C GLY A 23 1.37 -22.74 -12.96
N GLN A 24 0.63 -22.41 -11.90
CA GLN A 24 0.61 -21.04 -11.36
C GLN A 24 2.02 -20.69 -10.86
N PRO A 25 2.47 -19.43 -10.98
CA PRO A 25 3.76 -19.03 -10.42
C PRO A 25 3.69 -19.09 -8.89
N GLN A 26 4.52 -19.91 -8.30
CA GLN A 26 4.78 -19.88 -6.85
C GLN A 26 5.50 -18.57 -6.49
N PRO A 27 5.18 -17.95 -5.33
CA PRO A 27 5.91 -16.78 -4.85
C PRO A 27 7.36 -17.16 -4.50
N PRO A 28 8.31 -16.23 -4.70
CA PRO A 28 9.71 -16.47 -4.35
C PRO A 28 9.83 -16.70 -2.84
N VAL A 29 10.64 -17.70 -2.49
CA VAL A 29 11.02 -18.04 -1.11
C VAL A 29 11.63 -16.81 -0.47
N CYS A 30 11.04 -16.34 0.62
CA CYS A 30 11.49 -15.19 1.38
C CYS A 30 12.89 -15.45 1.94
N CYS A 31 13.76 -14.46 1.81
CA CYS A 31 14.99 -14.35 2.57
C CYS A 31 14.65 -14.23 4.08
N GLU A 32 14.57 -15.35 4.76
CA GLU A 32 14.80 -15.42 6.19
C GLU A 32 16.31 -15.50 6.39
N ASP A 33 16.93 -14.48 6.99
CA ASP A 33 18.21 -14.57 7.72
C ASP A 33 19.12 -13.32 7.67
N VAL A 34 18.63 -12.12 7.37
CA VAL A 34 19.51 -10.91 7.37
C VAL A 34 18.97 -9.72 8.17
N PHE A 35 17.87 -9.80 8.89
CA PHE A 35 17.45 -8.66 9.73
C PHE A 35 17.24 -9.07 11.18
N SER A 36 17.93 -8.33 12.07
CA SER A 36 17.90 -8.46 13.52
C SER A 36 16.46 -8.33 14.07
N ARG A 37 16.25 -8.91 15.24
CA ARG A 37 14.98 -9.17 15.93
C ARG A 37 13.97 -8.04 16.11
N ASP A 38 14.28 -6.80 15.75
CA ASP A 38 13.47 -5.63 16.12
C ASP A 38 12.56 -5.05 15.02
N ILE A 39 12.44 -5.70 13.84
CA ILE A 39 11.55 -5.24 12.76
C ILE A 39 10.49 -6.31 12.43
N ARG A 40 10.01 -7.05 13.41
CA ARG A 40 9.03 -8.14 13.17
C ARG A 40 7.57 -7.73 13.14
N GLU A 41 7.20 -6.46 13.16
CA GLU A 41 5.80 -6.04 13.27
C GLU A 41 5.27 -5.16 12.14
N ILE A 42 5.87 -5.18 10.97
CA ILE A 42 5.17 -4.69 9.77
C ILE A 42 4.57 -5.91 9.07
N PRO A 43 3.24 -6.09 9.07
CA PRO A 43 2.62 -7.21 8.36
C PRO A 43 3.00 -7.18 6.88
N CYS A 44 3.46 -8.29 6.34
CA CYS A 44 3.82 -8.44 4.92
C CYS A 44 2.70 -7.97 3.95
N HIS A 45 1.46 -7.94 4.40
CA HIS A 45 0.31 -7.40 3.70
C HIS A 45 0.43 -5.91 3.34
N ILE A 46 1.10 -5.10 4.17
CA ILE A 46 1.26 -3.65 3.92
C ILE A 46 2.28 -3.42 2.79
N LEU A 47 3.35 -4.18 2.76
CA LEU A 47 4.35 -4.09 1.68
C LEU A 47 3.82 -4.64 0.35
N TRP A 48 2.95 -5.64 0.39
CA TRP A 48 2.34 -6.22 -0.81
C TRP A 48 1.23 -5.33 -1.36
N SER A 49 0.40 -4.73 -0.51
CA SER A 49 -0.61 -3.76 -0.92
C SER A 49 -0.01 -2.45 -1.45
N LEU A 50 1.13 -2.00 -0.91
CA LEU A 50 1.90 -0.87 -1.44
C LEU A 50 2.50 -1.15 -2.82
N SER A 51 3.00 -2.37 -3.07
CA SER A 51 3.53 -2.75 -4.39
C SER A 51 2.42 -2.90 -5.43
N LEU A 52 1.25 -3.37 -5.03
CA LEU A 52 0.09 -3.50 -5.92
C LEU A 52 -0.54 -2.12 -6.24
N ALA A 53 -0.60 -1.22 -5.25
CA ALA A 53 -1.06 0.16 -5.44
C ALA A 53 -0.13 0.97 -6.35
N MET A 54 1.19 0.68 -6.34
CA MET A 54 2.15 1.29 -7.28
C MET A 54 2.00 0.79 -8.71
N ALA A 55 1.49 -0.42 -8.91
CA ALA A 55 1.31 -1.00 -10.24
C ALA A 55 0.02 -0.54 -10.94
N THR A 56 -0.97 -0.05 -10.20
CA THR A 56 -2.29 0.33 -10.72
C THR A 56 -2.56 1.83 -10.81
N ALA A 57 -1.71 2.67 -10.19
CA ALA A 57 -1.87 4.11 -10.22
C ALA A 57 -1.30 4.72 -11.51
N SER A 58 -2.13 5.38 -12.30
CA SER A 58 -1.68 6.25 -13.39
C SER A 58 -0.76 7.33 -12.80
N ALA A 59 0.43 7.46 -13.40
CA ALA A 59 1.69 7.91 -12.81
C ALA A 59 1.81 9.32 -12.20
N SER A 60 0.75 10.12 -12.05
CA SER A 60 0.87 11.49 -11.52
C SER A 60 0.07 11.82 -10.26
N ARG A 61 -1.05 11.16 -10.03
CA ARG A 61 -1.95 11.48 -8.92
C ARG A 61 -1.79 10.58 -7.69
N GLY A 62 -1.52 9.29 -7.89
CA GLY A 62 -1.27 8.35 -6.78
C GLY A 62 0.08 8.57 -6.07
N PHE A 63 1.08 9.12 -6.78
CA PHE A 63 2.42 9.34 -6.23
C PHE A 63 2.45 10.40 -5.12
N MET A 64 1.66 11.45 -5.22
CA MET A 64 1.58 12.50 -4.18
C MET A 64 0.84 12.02 -2.93
N ALA A 65 -0.20 11.20 -3.08
CA ALA A 65 -0.90 10.60 -1.93
C ALA A 65 -0.01 9.58 -1.20
N ILE A 66 0.74 8.77 -1.95
CA ILE A 66 1.71 7.81 -1.41
C ILE A 66 2.87 8.54 -0.72
N LEU A 67 3.38 9.64 -1.29
CA LEU A 67 4.40 10.48 -0.64
C LEU A 67 3.89 11.14 0.64
N ALA A 68 2.64 11.56 0.69
CA ALA A 68 2.03 12.11 1.90
C ALA A 68 1.87 11.02 2.99
N ILE A 69 1.49 9.80 2.62
CA ILE A 69 1.41 8.66 3.54
C ILE A 69 2.81 8.23 3.98
N ILE A 70 3.77 8.16 3.07
CA ILE A 70 5.17 7.84 3.37
C ILE A 70 5.80 8.95 4.24
N SER A 71 5.53 10.22 4.02
CA SER A 71 6.02 11.30 4.88
C SER A 71 5.37 11.30 6.26
N LEU A 72 4.11 10.87 6.39
CA LEU A 72 3.47 10.63 7.70
C LEU A 72 4.04 9.41 8.42
N VAL A 73 4.42 8.35 7.69
CA VAL A 73 5.05 7.14 8.24
C VAL A 73 6.53 7.37 8.55
N PHE A 74 7.26 8.18 7.75
CA PHE A 74 8.69 8.43 7.91
C PHE A 74 9.04 9.74 8.64
N ALA A 75 8.12 10.69 8.80
CA ALA A 75 8.32 11.80 9.74
C ALA A 75 8.39 11.36 11.21
N GLY A 76 8.13 10.08 11.47
CA GLY A 76 8.23 9.43 12.77
C GLY A 76 9.36 8.44 12.92
N SER A 77 10.47 8.52 12.17
CA SER A 77 11.60 7.57 12.31
C SER A 77 12.51 7.81 13.52
N GLY A 78 12.13 8.65 14.46
CA GLY A 78 12.50 8.46 15.84
C GLY A 78 11.28 7.85 16.50
N ALA A 79 11.29 6.58 16.92
CA ALA A 79 10.26 5.80 17.59
C ALA A 79 9.13 6.63 18.26
N ALA A 80 8.40 7.41 17.47
CA ALA A 80 7.21 8.08 17.93
C ALA A 80 6.17 6.98 18.09
N ILE A 81 5.92 6.60 19.32
CA ILE A 81 4.75 5.84 19.72
C ILE A 81 3.56 6.66 19.24
N VAL A 82 3.08 6.38 18.03
CA VAL A 82 1.98 7.10 17.41
C VAL A 82 0.71 6.64 18.12
N ASN A 83 0.36 7.35 19.19
CA ASN A 83 -1.01 7.35 19.68
C ASN A 83 -1.82 8.10 18.62
N ALA A 84 -2.36 7.36 17.64
CA ALA A 84 -3.15 7.97 16.58
C ALA A 84 -4.28 8.79 17.23
N SER A 85 -4.21 10.09 17.07
CA SER A 85 -5.32 10.98 17.40
C SER A 85 -6.38 10.80 16.30
N PRO A 86 -7.67 10.72 16.65
CA PRO A 86 -8.74 10.73 15.64
C PRO A 86 -8.56 11.82 14.59
N LEU A 87 -8.06 12.98 14.99
CA LEU A 87 -7.79 14.11 14.10
C LEU A 87 -6.69 13.83 13.06
N ALA A 88 -5.67 13.06 13.39
CA ALA A 88 -4.60 12.74 12.46
C ALA A 88 -5.07 11.80 11.32
N THR A 89 -5.87 10.80 11.66
CA THR A 89 -6.46 9.90 10.66
C THR A 89 -7.46 10.62 9.76
N VAL A 90 -8.22 11.56 10.31
CA VAL A 90 -9.14 12.42 9.59
C VAL A 90 -8.40 13.30 8.57
N GLU A 91 -7.31 13.94 8.94
CA GLU A 91 -6.51 14.76 8.00
C GLU A 91 -5.87 13.91 6.90
N ALA A 92 -5.37 12.72 7.22
CA ALA A 92 -4.82 11.81 6.23
C ALA A 92 -5.89 11.35 5.23
N ALA A 93 -7.09 11.00 5.70
CA ALA A 93 -8.18 10.57 4.83
C ALA A 93 -8.63 11.65 3.83
N LYS A 94 -8.58 12.94 4.20
CA LYS A 94 -8.90 14.06 3.29
C LYS A 94 -8.04 14.07 2.02
N THR A 95 -6.79 13.65 2.11
CA THR A 95 -5.87 13.66 0.96
C THR A 95 -6.26 12.68 -0.14
N LEU A 96 -7.12 11.70 0.15
CA LEU A 96 -7.63 10.75 -0.82
C LEU A 96 -8.66 11.36 -1.79
N ALA A 97 -9.34 12.45 -1.38
CA ALA A 97 -10.31 13.15 -2.19
C ALA A 97 -9.64 14.31 -2.94
N VAL A 98 -9.20 14.07 -4.18
CA VAL A 98 -8.54 15.07 -5.03
C VAL A 98 -9.55 15.64 -6.02
N PRO A 99 -9.89 16.94 -5.96
CA PRO A 99 -10.84 17.54 -6.87
C PRO A 99 -10.26 17.70 -8.28
N SER A 100 -11.13 17.55 -9.28
CA SER A 100 -10.86 17.84 -10.69
C SER A 100 -11.20 19.31 -10.99
N ASP A 101 -10.77 19.83 -12.16
CA ASP A 101 -10.99 21.23 -12.56
C ASP A 101 -12.47 21.60 -12.71
N ASP A 102 -13.32 20.62 -13.05
CA ASP A 102 -14.77 20.78 -13.16
C ASP A 102 -15.50 20.77 -11.80
N GLY A 103 -14.76 20.56 -10.72
CA GLY A 103 -15.25 20.48 -9.35
C GLY A 103 -15.69 19.07 -8.93
N SER A 104 -15.67 18.08 -9.83
CA SER A 104 -15.90 16.68 -9.50
C SER A 104 -14.66 16.04 -8.87
N TYR A 105 -14.78 14.78 -8.47
CA TYR A 105 -13.66 13.97 -7.97
C TYR A 105 -13.38 12.78 -8.91
N GLY A 106 -13.64 12.93 -10.20
CA GLY A 106 -13.52 11.89 -11.22
C GLY A 106 -14.88 11.37 -11.68
N SER A 107 -15.11 10.07 -11.65
CA SER A 107 -16.39 9.45 -12.02
C SER A 107 -17.52 9.80 -11.03
N LEU A 108 -18.77 9.48 -11.39
CA LEU A 108 -19.92 9.64 -10.50
C LEU A 108 -19.72 8.89 -9.18
N LYS A 109 -19.20 7.65 -9.24
CA LYS A 109 -18.92 6.81 -8.08
C LYS A 109 -17.83 7.43 -7.18
N GLU A 110 -16.72 7.87 -7.75
CA GLU A 110 -15.65 8.53 -7.00
C GLU A 110 -16.11 9.85 -6.39
N THR A 111 -16.89 10.63 -7.13
CA THR A 111 -17.48 11.88 -6.61
C THR A 111 -18.45 11.60 -5.47
N PHE A 112 -19.28 10.55 -5.57
CA PHE A 112 -20.16 10.13 -4.48
C PHE A 112 -19.37 9.74 -3.22
N GLN A 113 -18.30 8.96 -3.35
CA GLN A 113 -17.42 8.57 -2.25
C GLN A 113 -16.72 9.79 -1.62
N ALA A 114 -16.20 10.70 -2.45
CA ALA A 114 -15.57 11.93 -1.97
C ALA A 114 -16.56 12.84 -1.22
N VAL A 115 -17.79 12.97 -1.71
CA VAL A 115 -18.84 13.75 -1.02
C VAL A 115 -19.23 13.09 0.29
N LYS A 116 -19.34 11.74 0.36
CA LYS A 116 -19.57 11.02 1.63
C LYS A 116 -18.45 11.32 2.62
N LEU A 117 -17.20 11.16 2.23
CA LEU A 117 -16.04 11.45 3.07
C LEU A 117 -16.03 12.90 3.54
N LEU A 118 -16.00 13.84 2.61
CA LEU A 118 -15.79 15.26 2.92
C LEU A 118 -16.99 15.92 3.62
N SER A 119 -18.20 15.42 3.42
CA SER A 119 -19.38 15.92 4.15
C SER A 119 -19.28 15.66 5.67
N VAL A 120 -18.58 14.61 6.07
CA VAL A 120 -18.34 14.26 7.46
C VAL A 120 -17.09 14.95 8.00
N VAL A 121 -15.99 14.84 7.26
CA VAL A 121 -14.66 15.20 7.74
C VAL A 121 -14.31 16.66 7.53
N SER A 122 -14.77 17.28 6.46
CA SER A 122 -14.48 18.67 6.12
C SER A 122 -15.50 19.27 5.14
N LYS A 123 -16.70 19.49 5.60
CA LYS A 123 -17.78 20.02 4.77
C LYS A 123 -17.41 21.36 4.09
N SER A 124 -16.54 22.15 4.70
CA SER A 124 -16.07 23.43 4.14
C SER A 124 -15.16 23.29 2.92
N SER A 125 -14.59 22.12 2.67
CA SER A 125 -13.75 21.86 1.49
C SER A 125 -14.55 21.49 0.24
N LEU A 126 -15.87 21.25 0.37
CA LEU A 126 -16.76 20.93 -0.73
C LEU A 126 -17.28 22.23 -1.40
N ASP A 127 -16.97 22.41 -2.69
CA ASP A 127 -17.61 23.45 -3.52
C ASP A 127 -19.00 22.99 -3.96
N SER A 128 -19.98 23.16 -3.07
CA SER A 128 -21.37 22.72 -3.32
C SER A 128 -21.96 23.33 -4.59
N ALA A 129 -21.58 24.58 -4.96
CA ALA A 129 -22.10 25.22 -6.14
C ALA A 129 -21.61 24.56 -7.43
N LYS A 130 -20.30 24.31 -7.53
CA LYS A 130 -19.73 23.63 -8.69
C LYS A 130 -20.20 22.18 -8.79
N LEU A 131 -20.23 21.43 -7.68
CA LEU A 131 -20.72 20.06 -7.65
C LEU A 131 -22.19 19.93 -8.05
N CYS A 132 -23.07 20.84 -7.56
CA CYS A 132 -24.47 20.87 -7.98
C CYS A 132 -24.63 21.22 -9.46
N ALA A 133 -23.78 22.09 -10.01
CA ALA A 133 -23.77 22.42 -11.44
C ALA A 133 -23.27 21.25 -12.29
N TRP A 134 -22.22 20.55 -11.84
CA TRP A 134 -21.69 19.34 -12.45
C TRP A 134 -22.74 18.23 -12.48
N LEU A 135 -23.40 17.96 -11.35
CA LEU A 135 -24.43 16.94 -11.21
C LEU A 135 -25.57 17.10 -12.25
N LYS A 136 -25.97 18.34 -12.54
CA LYS A 136 -27.02 18.68 -13.52
C LYS A 136 -26.59 18.45 -14.97
N LYS A 137 -25.28 18.38 -15.25
CA LYS A 137 -24.74 18.15 -16.61
C LYS A 137 -24.54 16.66 -16.92
N LEU A 138 -24.62 15.80 -15.90
CA LEU A 138 -24.46 14.37 -16.10
C LEU A 138 -25.58 13.79 -17.00
N PRO A 139 -25.28 12.77 -17.80
CA PRO A 139 -26.28 12.03 -18.56
C PRO A 139 -27.34 11.45 -17.63
N ALA A 140 -28.49 11.09 -18.15
CA ALA A 140 -29.56 10.44 -17.38
C ALA A 140 -29.04 9.14 -16.73
N ALA A 141 -29.49 8.87 -15.50
CA ALA A 141 -29.14 7.65 -14.80
C ALA A 141 -29.71 6.42 -15.53
N THR A 142 -28.88 5.39 -15.69
CA THR A 142 -29.26 4.13 -16.37
C THR A 142 -29.56 3.01 -15.37
N SER A 143 -29.11 3.12 -14.13
CA SER A 143 -29.28 2.14 -13.07
C SER A 143 -29.77 2.77 -11.76
N ALA A 144 -30.32 1.95 -10.86
CA ALA A 144 -30.72 2.41 -9.54
C ALA A 144 -29.51 2.87 -8.69
N GLU A 145 -28.34 2.27 -8.92
CA GLU A 145 -27.09 2.70 -8.29
C GLU A 145 -26.72 4.13 -8.67
N GLU A 146 -26.65 4.44 -9.97
CA GLU A 146 -26.36 5.79 -10.46
C GLU A 146 -27.39 6.80 -9.99
N ALA A 147 -28.69 6.44 -10.00
CA ALA A 147 -29.76 7.25 -9.49
C ALA A 147 -29.59 7.55 -7.99
N PHE A 148 -29.27 6.53 -7.19
CA PHE A 148 -28.99 6.65 -5.77
C PHE A 148 -27.80 7.54 -5.50
N GLN A 149 -26.68 7.38 -6.23
CA GLN A 149 -25.49 8.22 -6.07
C GLN A 149 -25.81 9.68 -6.37
N LYS A 150 -26.53 9.98 -7.46
CA LYS A 150 -26.95 11.35 -7.80
C LYS A 150 -27.85 11.98 -6.74
N VAL A 151 -28.85 11.26 -6.27
CA VAL A 151 -29.80 11.72 -5.25
C VAL A 151 -29.08 11.96 -3.93
N SER A 152 -28.16 11.06 -3.54
CA SER A 152 -27.38 11.20 -2.32
C SER A 152 -26.44 12.40 -2.35
N ILE A 153 -25.72 12.62 -3.47
CA ILE A 153 -24.88 13.80 -3.66
C ILE A 153 -25.73 15.08 -3.54
N ALA A 154 -26.87 15.09 -4.23
CA ALA A 154 -27.77 16.24 -4.19
C ALA A 154 -28.29 16.55 -2.77
N ALA A 155 -28.61 15.51 -2.00
CA ALA A 155 -29.08 15.64 -0.63
C ALA A 155 -27.98 16.13 0.32
N ALA A 156 -26.77 15.53 0.25
CA ALA A 156 -25.63 15.90 1.08
C ALA A 156 -25.20 17.38 0.88
N LEU A 157 -25.27 17.86 -0.36
CA LEU A 157 -24.89 19.23 -0.72
C LEU A 157 -26.04 20.26 -0.61
N GLY A 158 -27.27 19.80 -0.42
CA GLY A 158 -28.45 20.68 -0.41
C GLY A 158 -28.73 21.34 -1.76
N CYS A 159 -28.51 20.61 -2.87
CA CYS A 159 -28.67 21.15 -4.22
C CYS A 159 -30.12 21.60 -4.51
N LYS A 160 -30.27 22.80 -5.06
CA LYS A 160 -31.58 23.32 -5.52
C LYS A 160 -31.84 23.00 -7.00
N GLY A 161 -33.11 22.81 -7.38
CA GLY A 161 -33.51 22.57 -8.76
C GLY A 161 -33.12 21.17 -9.26
N VAL A 162 -33.29 20.15 -8.42
CA VAL A 162 -32.96 18.73 -8.69
C VAL A 162 -34.13 17.94 -9.32
N SER A 163 -35.18 18.62 -9.79
CA SER A 163 -36.39 17.96 -10.32
C SER A 163 -36.12 16.97 -11.48
N ALA A 164 -35.10 17.24 -12.29
CA ALA A 164 -34.67 16.32 -13.35
C ALA A 164 -34.10 15.02 -12.76
N VAL A 165 -33.19 15.12 -11.77
CA VAL A 165 -32.57 13.98 -11.07
C VAL A 165 -33.63 13.14 -10.38
N VAL A 166 -34.64 13.78 -9.76
CA VAL A 166 -35.74 13.09 -9.09
C VAL A 166 -36.61 12.33 -10.08
N LYS A 167 -36.98 12.97 -11.22
CA LYS A 167 -37.80 12.32 -12.27
C LYS A 167 -37.09 11.09 -12.91
N GLU A 168 -35.76 11.11 -13.00
CA GLU A 168 -34.98 9.97 -13.46
C GLU A 168 -34.92 8.85 -12.39
N ALA A 169 -34.81 9.22 -11.11
CA ALA A 169 -34.60 8.27 -10.03
C ALA A 169 -35.87 7.49 -9.63
N GLU A 170 -37.03 8.14 -9.60
CA GLU A 170 -38.29 7.50 -9.16
C GLU A 170 -38.63 6.21 -9.93
N PRO A 171 -38.60 6.16 -11.29
CA PRO A 171 -38.90 4.93 -12.04
C PRO A 171 -37.85 3.83 -11.81
N LEU A 172 -36.56 4.20 -11.65
CA LEU A 172 -35.49 3.26 -11.40
C LEU A 172 -35.59 2.62 -10.01
N PHE A 173 -35.93 3.39 -8.98
CA PHE A 173 -36.18 2.87 -7.64
C PHE A 173 -37.44 2.00 -7.61
N SER A 174 -38.49 2.37 -8.35
CA SER A 174 -39.70 1.56 -8.45
C SER A 174 -39.45 0.23 -9.14
N ALA A 175 -38.63 0.18 -10.18
CA ALA A 175 -38.25 -1.04 -10.87
C ALA A 175 -37.40 -1.96 -9.96
N SER A 176 -36.45 -1.39 -9.23
CA SER A 176 -35.54 -2.14 -8.32
C SER A 176 -36.20 -2.60 -7.03
N ALA A 177 -37.35 -2.01 -6.65
CA ALA A 177 -38.09 -2.34 -5.43
C ALA A 177 -38.59 -3.79 -5.37
N SER A 178 -38.63 -4.52 -6.48
CA SER A 178 -39.05 -5.91 -6.58
C SER A 178 -37.90 -6.86 -6.98
N SER A 179 -36.69 -6.41 -6.89
CA SER A 179 -35.47 -7.19 -7.20
C SER A 179 -35.23 -8.32 -6.19
N SER A 180 -34.47 -9.33 -6.61
CA SER A 180 -33.94 -10.39 -5.73
C SER A 180 -32.50 -10.07 -5.22
N SER A 181 -31.88 -8.98 -5.69
CA SER A 181 -30.56 -8.52 -5.28
C SER A 181 -30.68 -7.56 -4.10
N LEU A 182 -29.84 -7.75 -3.08
CA LEU A 182 -29.77 -6.91 -1.89
C LEU A 182 -29.45 -5.45 -2.26
N ASP A 183 -28.45 -5.23 -3.10
CA ASP A 183 -28.02 -3.89 -3.51
C ASP A 183 -29.15 -3.10 -4.20
N GLN A 184 -29.89 -3.78 -5.08
CA GLN A 184 -31.03 -3.15 -5.77
C GLN A 184 -32.14 -2.78 -4.79
N LEU A 185 -32.43 -3.65 -3.82
CA LEU A 185 -33.40 -3.37 -2.76
C LEU A 185 -32.93 -2.22 -1.86
N PHE A 186 -31.66 -2.16 -1.53
CA PHE A 186 -31.05 -1.08 -0.78
C PHE A 186 -31.17 0.26 -1.53
N TYR A 187 -30.76 0.33 -2.80
CA TYR A 187 -30.86 1.57 -3.59
C TYR A 187 -32.30 2.05 -3.72
N ALA A 188 -33.24 1.11 -3.88
CA ALA A 188 -34.67 1.45 -3.94
C ALA A 188 -35.19 1.99 -2.60
N ALA A 189 -34.85 1.32 -1.48
CA ALA A 189 -35.32 1.71 -0.15
C ALA A 189 -34.70 3.04 0.30
N ALA A 190 -33.36 3.10 0.34
CA ALA A 190 -32.61 4.28 0.79
C ALA A 190 -32.81 5.46 -0.16
N GLY A 191 -32.86 5.24 -1.47
CA GLY A 191 -33.15 6.30 -2.45
C GLY A 191 -34.56 6.90 -2.25
N THR A 192 -35.56 6.05 -2.06
CA THR A 192 -36.94 6.51 -1.78
C THR A 192 -37.02 7.28 -0.46
N GLN A 193 -36.33 6.78 0.58
CA GLN A 193 -36.25 7.44 1.87
C GLN A 193 -35.64 8.84 1.74
N ILE A 194 -34.51 9.01 1.01
CA ILE A 194 -33.87 10.31 0.77
C ILE A 194 -34.84 11.26 0.03
N LEU A 195 -35.54 10.78 -0.99
CA LEU A 195 -36.51 11.60 -1.74
C LEU A 195 -37.64 12.09 -0.83
N LYS A 196 -38.17 11.24 0.04
CA LYS A 196 -39.25 11.57 1.01
C LYS A 196 -38.75 12.53 2.07
N ALA A 197 -37.56 12.25 2.67
CA ALA A 197 -36.97 13.10 3.71
C ALA A 197 -36.71 14.55 3.24
N ASN A 198 -36.27 14.71 1.99
CA ASN A 198 -36.02 16.05 1.39
C ASN A 198 -37.28 16.68 0.76
N LYS A 199 -38.42 16.02 0.83
CA LYS A 199 -39.68 16.50 0.21
C LYS A 199 -39.56 16.75 -1.30
N TRP A 200 -38.70 15.95 -1.96
CA TRP A 200 -38.51 16.05 -3.42
C TRP A 200 -39.54 15.25 -4.22
N SER A 201 -40.03 14.15 -3.63
CA SER A 201 -41.11 13.35 -4.19
C SER A 201 -42.39 13.57 -3.42
N THR A 202 -43.51 13.79 -4.16
CA THR A 202 -44.88 13.84 -3.65
C THR A 202 -45.63 12.54 -3.95
N GLY A 203 -44.96 11.58 -4.64
CA GLY A 203 -45.51 10.30 -5.05
C GLY A 203 -45.72 9.33 -3.89
N SER A 204 -46.57 8.33 -4.13
CA SER A 204 -46.73 7.20 -3.19
C SER A 204 -45.47 6.35 -3.20
N VAL A 205 -45.14 5.75 -2.04
CA VAL A 205 -44.04 4.77 -1.91
C VAL A 205 -44.25 3.62 -2.91
N PRO A 206 -43.22 3.21 -3.67
CA PRO A 206 -43.32 2.13 -4.64
C PRO A 206 -43.92 0.84 -4.02
N SER A 207 -44.92 0.28 -4.67
CA SER A 207 -45.66 -0.90 -4.14
C SER A 207 -44.75 -2.13 -3.90
N GLY A 208 -43.67 -2.27 -4.67
CA GLY A 208 -42.67 -3.31 -4.51
C GLY A 208 -41.96 -3.27 -3.16
N LEU A 209 -41.72 -2.06 -2.59
CA LEU A 209 -41.04 -1.90 -1.29
C LEU A 209 -41.83 -2.49 -0.12
N LYS A 210 -43.14 -2.67 -0.23
CA LYS A 210 -43.97 -3.35 0.79
C LYS A 210 -43.52 -4.81 1.04
N LYS A 211 -42.89 -5.44 0.04
CA LYS A 211 -42.36 -6.82 0.14
C LYS A 211 -40.84 -6.84 0.33
N ALA A 212 -40.17 -5.71 0.23
CA ALA A 212 -38.71 -5.63 0.26
C ALA A 212 -38.13 -6.11 1.61
N ALA A 213 -38.75 -5.77 2.72
CA ALA A 213 -38.30 -6.25 4.04
C ALA A 213 -38.31 -7.80 4.13
N ALA A 214 -39.37 -8.45 3.65
CA ALA A 214 -39.43 -9.92 3.62
C ALA A 214 -38.40 -10.51 2.63
N ALA A 215 -38.15 -9.85 1.50
CA ALA A 215 -37.13 -10.27 0.54
C ALA A 215 -35.72 -10.17 1.12
N ILE A 216 -35.39 -9.07 1.81
CA ILE A 216 -34.11 -8.88 2.51
C ILE A 216 -33.94 -9.94 3.61
N LEU A 217 -34.96 -10.19 4.42
CA LEU A 217 -34.91 -11.22 5.48
C LEU A 217 -34.75 -12.64 4.91
N ALA A 218 -35.23 -12.91 3.68
CA ALA A 218 -35.05 -14.20 3.02
C ALA A 218 -33.58 -14.44 2.55
N LEU A 219 -32.74 -13.42 2.49
CA LEU A 219 -31.31 -13.52 2.18
C LEU A 219 -30.43 -13.79 3.41
N LYS A 220 -31.02 -13.79 4.61
CA LYS A 220 -30.32 -14.04 5.86
C LYS A 220 -29.79 -15.46 5.92
N GLN A 221 -28.54 -15.63 6.38
CA GLN A 221 -27.88 -16.90 6.58
C GLN A 221 -27.94 -17.34 8.06
N ALA A 222 -27.59 -18.60 8.32
CA ALA A 222 -27.63 -19.18 9.66
C ALA A 222 -26.59 -18.56 10.62
N ASP A 223 -25.48 -18.05 10.09
CA ASP A 223 -24.40 -17.40 10.84
C ASP A 223 -24.70 -15.94 11.23
N GLY A 224 -25.84 -15.41 10.80
CA GLY A 224 -26.25 -14.02 11.03
C GLY A 224 -25.78 -13.05 9.97
N THR A 225 -25.13 -13.50 8.90
CA THR A 225 -24.77 -12.68 7.72
C THR A 225 -25.87 -12.69 6.67
N TRP A 226 -25.78 -11.78 5.69
CA TRP A 226 -26.68 -11.71 4.55
C TRP A 226 -25.93 -12.02 3.24
N ALA A 227 -26.60 -12.75 2.34
CA ALA A 227 -26.16 -12.96 0.97
C ALA A 227 -26.54 -11.75 0.09
N THR A 228 -25.76 -11.46 -0.94
CA THR A 228 -26.04 -10.38 -1.90
C THR A 228 -27.22 -10.70 -2.83
N ALA A 229 -27.49 -11.98 -3.10
CA ALA A 229 -28.61 -12.45 -3.90
C ALA A 229 -29.01 -13.89 -3.50
N LYS A 230 -30.23 -14.30 -3.86
CA LYS A 230 -30.80 -15.62 -3.50
C LYS A 230 -30.04 -16.80 -4.10
N ASP A 231 -29.46 -16.61 -5.29
CA ASP A 231 -28.78 -17.68 -6.03
C ASP A 231 -27.24 -17.63 -5.92
N SER A 232 -26.71 -16.72 -5.12
CA SER A 232 -25.26 -16.60 -4.86
C SER A 232 -24.84 -17.69 -3.87
N GLN A 233 -24.40 -18.84 -4.38
CA GLN A 233 -23.80 -19.89 -3.57
C GLN A 233 -22.56 -19.35 -2.85
N GLY A 234 -22.70 -19.07 -1.55
CA GLY A 234 -21.59 -18.78 -0.65
C GLY A 234 -21.09 -17.33 -0.57
N ALA A 235 -21.75 -16.38 -1.22
CA ALA A 235 -21.36 -14.96 -1.12
C ALA A 235 -22.16 -14.22 -0.05
N SER A 236 -22.20 -14.77 1.16
CA SER A 236 -22.63 -14.01 2.34
C SER A 236 -21.43 -13.24 2.90
N SER A 237 -21.65 -12.01 3.33
CA SER A 237 -20.58 -11.17 3.84
C SER A 237 -21.06 -10.26 4.96
N VAL A 238 -20.11 -9.84 5.79
CA VAL A 238 -20.36 -8.86 6.84
C VAL A 238 -20.73 -7.50 6.25
N ALA A 239 -20.08 -7.10 5.14
CA ALA A 239 -20.41 -5.87 4.45
C ALA A 239 -21.83 -5.88 3.88
N ALA A 240 -22.25 -6.98 3.22
CA ALA A 240 -23.61 -7.15 2.76
C ALA A 240 -24.62 -7.12 3.92
N THR A 241 -24.25 -7.63 5.07
CA THR A 241 -25.07 -7.54 6.30
C THR A 241 -25.29 -6.09 6.70
N GLY A 242 -24.24 -5.25 6.69
CA GLY A 242 -24.37 -3.80 6.93
C GLY A 242 -25.38 -3.15 5.98
N VAL A 243 -25.24 -3.41 4.68
CA VAL A 243 -26.16 -2.91 3.64
C VAL A 243 -27.61 -3.38 3.88
N ALA A 244 -27.79 -4.66 4.29
CA ALA A 244 -29.12 -5.19 4.62
C ALA A 244 -29.76 -4.46 5.80
N LEU A 245 -28.98 -4.20 6.85
CA LEU A 245 -29.45 -3.48 8.03
C LEU A 245 -29.80 -2.02 7.72
N GLU A 246 -28.99 -1.33 6.89
CA GLU A 246 -29.30 0.01 6.40
C GLU A 246 -30.58 0.06 5.55
N ALA A 247 -30.74 -0.95 4.65
CA ALA A 247 -31.96 -1.06 3.86
C ALA A 247 -33.21 -1.26 4.76
N LEU A 248 -33.10 -2.10 5.79
CA LEU A 248 -34.17 -2.31 6.78
C LEU A 248 -34.44 -1.04 7.60
N ALA A 249 -33.41 -0.26 7.95
CA ALA A 249 -33.57 1.02 8.61
C ALA A 249 -34.33 2.02 7.73
N ALA A 250 -33.97 2.13 6.46
CA ALA A 250 -34.67 2.98 5.51
C ALA A 250 -36.13 2.57 5.31
N LEU A 251 -36.41 1.24 5.24
CA LEU A 251 -37.77 0.71 5.16
C LEU A 251 -38.57 0.97 6.43
N LYS A 252 -37.91 0.95 7.61
CA LYS A 252 -38.57 1.27 8.90
C LYS A 252 -38.96 2.75 8.95
N GLU A 253 -38.12 3.66 8.51
CA GLU A 253 -38.45 5.09 8.40
C GLU A 253 -39.58 5.38 7.39
N LEU A 254 -39.73 4.50 6.38
CA LEU A 254 -40.84 4.54 5.43
C LEU A 254 -42.12 3.87 5.99
N GLU A 255 -42.09 3.35 7.23
CA GLU A 255 -43.21 2.63 7.91
C GLU A 255 -43.60 1.32 7.18
N LEU A 256 -42.65 0.63 6.57
CA LEU A 256 -42.87 -0.61 5.81
C LEU A 256 -42.36 -1.88 6.52
N VAL A 257 -41.85 -1.77 7.74
CA VAL A 257 -41.33 -2.89 8.55
C VAL A 257 -42.18 -3.08 9.79
N ASP A 258 -42.69 -4.29 10.01
CA ASP A 258 -43.50 -4.66 11.16
C ASP A 258 -42.67 -5.18 12.36
N GLU A 259 -43.29 -5.33 13.55
CA GLU A 259 -42.60 -5.78 14.76
C GLU A 259 -42.06 -7.22 14.68
N LYS A 260 -42.72 -8.11 13.91
CA LYS A 260 -42.25 -9.48 13.71
C LYS A 260 -40.96 -9.52 12.88
N GLN A 261 -40.86 -8.65 11.88
CA GLN A 261 -39.66 -8.51 11.08
C GLN A 261 -38.50 -7.92 11.90
N VAL A 262 -38.79 -6.98 12.79
CA VAL A 262 -37.80 -6.45 13.74
C VAL A 262 -37.24 -7.52 14.66
N SER A 263 -38.11 -8.37 15.24
CA SER A 263 -37.65 -9.45 16.15
C SER A 263 -36.72 -10.44 15.42
N ALA A 264 -37.04 -10.79 14.18
CA ALA A 264 -36.22 -11.69 13.36
C ALA A 264 -34.80 -11.11 13.04
N VAL A 265 -34.68 -9.77 13.00
CA VAL A 265 -33.41 -9.08 12.83
C VAL A 265 -32.61 -9.05 14.14
N THR A 266 -33.25 -8.90 15.27
CA THR A 266 -32.60 -8.82 16.59
C THR A 266 -31.73 -10.06 16.87
N ASP A 267 -32.25 -11.26 16.59
CA ASP A 267 -31.51 -12.52 16.75
C ASP A 267 -30.29 -12.59 15.76
N ALA A 268 -30.48 -12.14 14.54
CA ALA A 268 -29.43 -12.12 13.53
C ALA A 268 -28.28 -11.17 13.88
N VAL A 269 -28.61 -10.00 14.43
CA VAL A 269 -27.59 -9.04 14.88
C VAL A 269 -26.78 -9.63 16.04
N GLY A 270 -27.42 -10.36 16.96
CA GLY A 270 -26.69 -11.08 18.01
C GLY A 270 -25.69 -12.10 17.45
N SER A 271 -26.09 -12.85 16.43
CA SER A 271 -25.22 -13.81 15.73
C SER A 271 -24.09 -13.10 14.98
N LEU A 272 -24.38 -12.01 14.26
CA LEU A 272 -23.35 -11.19 13.58
C LEU A 272 -22.26 -10.74 14.56
N PHE A 273 -22.64 -10.18 15.72
CA PHE A 273 -21.65 -9.70 16.68
C PHE A 273 -20.88 -10.82 17.39
N SER A 274 -21.28 -12.08 17.25
CA SER A 274 -20.47 -13.23 17.67
C SER A 274 -19.30 -13.51 16.71
N LEU A 275 -19.34 -12.99 15.48
CA LEU A 275 -18.25 -13.09 14.48
C LEU A 275 -17.15 -12.04 14.68
N LEU A 276 -17.31 -11.13 15.67
CA LEU A 276 -16.26 -10.16 15.98
C LEU A 276 -14.98 -10.85 16.44
N THR A 277 -13.91 -10.60 15.72
CA THR A 277 -12.55 -11.00 16.13
C THR A 277 -12.05 -10.01 17.18
N ALA A 278 -11.71 -10.54 18.36
CA ALA A 278 -11.10 -9.74 19.41
C ALA A 278 -9.58 -9.70 19.24
N ASP A 279 -9.00 -8.51 19.37
CA ASP A 279 -7.58 -8.26 19.28
C ASP A 279 -7.18 -7.17 20.29
N SER A 280 -5.91 -6.80 20.31
CA SER A 280 -5.38 -5.72 21.15
C SER A 280 -4.65 -4.70 20.27
N ASP A 281 -4.86 -3.41 20.56
CA ASP A 281 -4.03 -2.37 19.96
C ASP A 281 -2.57 -2.48 20.49
N PRO A 282 -1.58 -1.80 19.87
CA PRO A 282 -0.19 -1.83 20.34
C PRO A 282 -0.01 -1.37 21.79
N SER A 283 -1.02 -0.76 22.39
CA SER A 283 -1.03 -0.32 23.78
C SER A 283 -1.67 -1.35 24.73
N GLY A 284 -2.13 -2.50 24.22
CA GLY A 284 -2.80 -3.55 25.00
C GLY A 284 -4.29 -3.31 25.27
N ASN A 285 -4.93 -2.31 24.67
CA ASN A 285 -6.37 -2.11 24.82
C ASN A 285 -7.14 -3.03 23.88
N ALA A 286 -8.26 -3.58 24.37
CA ALA A 286 -9.12 -4.41 23.56
C ALA A 286 -9.70 -3.63 22.36
N VAL A 287 -9.52 -4.17 21.18
CA VAL A 287 -10.16 -3.78 19.93
C VAL A 287 -10.91 -4.96 19.36
N SER A 288 -11.94 -4.71 18.56
CA SER A 288 -12.66 -5.76 17.87
C SER A 288 -12.97 -5.32 16.45
N PHE A 289 -12.90 -6.23 15.50
CA PHE A 289 -13.21 -5.97 14.10
C PHE A 289 -13.84 -7.21 13.46
N PHE A 290 -14.53 -7.01 12.36
CA PHE A 290 -15.00 -8.10 11.54
C PHE A 290 -13.93 -8.44 10.50
N SER A 291 -13.48 -9.69 10.48
CA SER A 291 -12.55 -10.18 9.47
C SER A 291 -13.25 -10.20 8.11
N ALA A 292 -12.57 -9.70 7.08
CA ALA A 292 -13.07 -9.76 5.72
C ALA A 292 -13.19 -11.21 5.25
N SER A 293 -14.28 -11.53 4.56
CA SER A 293 -14.36 -12.77 3.79
C SER A 293 -13.56 -12.63 2.48
N PRO A 294 -13.20 -13.72 1.79
CA PRO A 294 -12.48 -13.62 0.49
C PRO A 294 -13.21 -12.81 -0.59
N ALA A 295 -14.49 -12.54 -0.40
CA ALA A 295 -15.34 -11.78 -1.32
C ALA A 295 -15.52 -10.29 -0.92
N GLU A 296 -14.84 -9.81 0.11
CA GLU A 296 -14.99 -8.45 0.64
C GLU A 296 -13.79 -7.56 0.35
N ASP A 297 -14.06 -6.26 0.24
CA ASP A 297 -13.06 -5.21 0.00
C ASP A 297 -12.15 -4.88 1.20
N GLY A 298 -12.08 -5.78 2.19
CA GLY A 298 -11.19 -5.66 3.34
C GLY A 298 -11.89 -5.52 4.69
N THR A 299 -11.13 -5.77 5.75
CA THR A 299 -11.58 -5.76 7.16
C THR A 299 -12.15 -4.39 7.59
N LEU A 300 -11.58 -3.29 7.08
CA LEU A 300 -12.06 -1.94 7.40
C LEU A 300 -13.47 -1.71 6.86
N VAL A 301 -13.72 -2.05 5.59
CA VAL A 301 -15.03 -1.90 4.95
C VAL A 301 -16.08 -2.80 5.63
N ALA A 302 -15.73 -4.06 5.89
CA ALA A 302 -16.62 -5.00 6.58
C ALA A 302 -17.04 -4.47 7.97
N THR A 303 -16.07 -4.00 8.77
CA THR A 303 -16.34 -3.44 10.09
C THR A 303 -17.13 -2.14 10.01
N ALA A 304 -16.78 -1.25 9.10
CA ALA A 304 -17.47 0.03 8.89
C ALA A 304 -18.94 -0.19 8.50
N SER A 305 -19.20 -1.03 7.49
CA SER A 305 -20.57 -1.33 7.03
C SER A 305 -21.41 -1.99 8.10
N ALA A 306 -20.85 -2.96 8.83
CA ALA A 306 -21.58 -3.63 9.91
C ALA A 306 -21.99 -2.66 11.03
N ILE A 307 -21.09 -1.78 11.44
CA ILE A 307 -21.37 -0.78 12.49
C ILE A 307 -22.36 0.27 11.99
N THR A 308 -22.21 0.76 10.75
CA THR A 308 -23.16 1.71 10.14
C THR A 308 -24.55 1.11 10.07
N GLY A 309 -24.70 -0.07 9.50
CA GLY A 309 -25.99 -0.73 9.36
C GLY A 309 -26.64 -1.05 10.71
N TYR A 310 -25.83 -1.54 11.67
CA TYR A 310 -26.31 -1.80 13.03
C TYR A 310 -26.87 -0.53 13.70
N LEU A 311 -26.10 0.56 13.72
CA LEU A 311 -26.50 1.80 14.37
C LEU A 311 -27.64 2.51 13.63
N ALA A 312 -27.63 2.47 12.29
CA ALA A 312 -28.73 3.00 11.49
C ALA A 312 -30.04 2.33 11.84
N LEU A 313 -30.08 0.99 11.90
CA LEU A 313 -31.29 0.28 12.28
C LEU A 313 -31.64 0.48 13.76
N ALA A 314 -30.68 0.36 14.66
CA ALA A 314 -30.88 0.50 16.09
C ALA A 314 -31.47 1.88 16.47
N SER A 315 -31.08 2.94 15.74
CA SER A 315 -31.60 4.30 15.97
C SER A 315 -33.07 4.47 15.56
N THR A 316 -33.62 3.58 14.73
CA THR A 316 -35.02 3.63 14.29
C THR A 316 -35.97 2.80 15.20
N LEU A 317 -35.41 2.02 16.13
CA LEU A 317 -36.16 1.10 16.96
C LEU A 317 -36.46 1.67 18.36
N ALA A 318 -37.63 1.40 18.86
CA ALA A 318 -38.02 1.80 20.21
C ALA A 318 -37.37 0.94 21.31
N SER A 319 -36.97 -0.29 20.97
CA SER A 319 -36.31 -1.24 21.90
C SER A 319 -34.85 -1.44 21.47
N PRO A 320 -33.87 -1.42 22.42
CA PRO A 320 -32.48 -1.63 22.06
C PRO A 320 -32.26 -3.04 21.52
N LEU A 321 -31.46 -3.15 20.46
CA LEU A 321 -30.99 -4.44 19.97
C LEU A 321 -30.04 -5.09 20.99
N ALA A 322 -30.00 -6.42 21.03
CA ALA A 322 -29.32 -7.24 22.08
C ALA A 322 -27.76 -7.14 22.07
N VAL A 323 -27.18 -6.15 21.44
CA VAL A 323 -25.71 -5.95 21.36
C VAL A 323 -25.23 -5.14 22.56
N ARG A 324 -24.20 -5.62 23.24
CA ARG A 324 -23.59 -4.92 24.36
C ARG A 324 -22.81 -3.68 23.85
N PRO A 325 -23.12 -2.48 24.40
CA PRO A 325 -22.42 -1.23 24.00
C PRO A 325 -20.88 -1.30 24.01
N PRO A 326 -20.20 -1.99 24.95
CA PRO A 326 -18.76 -2.14 24.92
C PRO A 326 -18.20 -2.77 23.65
N LYS A 327 -18.92 -3.73 23.03
CA LYS A 327 -18.47 -4.36 21.78
C LYS A 327 -18.46 -3.39 20.59
N VAL A 328 -19.46 -2.54 20.52
CA VAL A 328 -19.50 -1.49 19.50
C VAL A 328 -18.42 -0.42 19.74
N ALA A 329 -18.13 -0.12 21.02
CA ALA A 329 -17.04 0.81 21.35
C ALA A 329 -15.65 0.22 21.06
N GLU A 330 -15.45 -1.11 21.21
CA GLU A 330 -14.24 -1.80 20.79
C GLU A 330 -14.07 -1.75 19.26
N ALA A 331 -15.13 -1.98 18.48
CA ALA A 331 -15.12 -1.83 17.02
C ALA A 331 -14.92 -0.37 16.61
N GLY A 332 -15.53 0.58 17.32
CA GLY A 332 -15.28 2.01 17.15
C GLY A 332 -13.81 2.39 17.38
N ARG A 333 -13.14 1.77 18.36
CA ARG A 333 -11.70 1.99 18.61
C ARG A 333 -10.86 1.49 17.44
N TYR A 334 -11.21 0.33 16.87
CA TYR A 334 -10.57 -0.14 15.65
C TYR A 334 -10.73 0.87 14.51
N LEU A 335 -11.96 1.34 14.24
CA LEU A 335 -12.25 2.30 13.18
C LEU A 335 -11.51 3.63 13.37
N VAL A 336 -11.47 4.16 14.60
CA VAL A 336 -10.73 5.43 14.89
C VAL A 336 -9.22 5.28 14.67
N ALA A 337 -8.66 4.11 14.92
CA ALA A 337 -7.23 3.83 14.73
C ALA A 337 -6.87 3.45 13.29
N ALA A 338 -7.83 2.97 12.51
CA ALA A 338 -7.61 2.51 11.14
C ALA A 338 -7.35 3.67 10.18
N LEU A 339 -6.39 3.49 9.28
CA LEU A 339 -6.08 4.44 8.20
C LEU A 339 -6.61 3.88 6.88
N PRO A 340 -7.63 4.53 6.25
CA PRO A 340 -8.11 4.08 4.96
C PRO A 340 -7.07 4.34 3.85
N LEU A 341 -6.91 3.38 2.94
CA LEU A 341 -5.92 3.42 1.85
C LEU A 341 -6.54 3.79 0.51
N SER A 342 -7.86 3.71 0.38
CA SER A 342 -8.60 4.06 -0.83
C SER A 342 -9.75 5.02 -0.54
N LEU A 343 -10.23 5.72 -1.56
CA LEU A 343 -11.37 6.62 -1.42
C LEU A 343 -12.66 5.87 -1.03
N ALA A 344 -12.83 4.63 -1.51
CA ALA A 344 -13.96 3.79 -1.16
C ALA A 344 -13.93 3.38 0.33
N GLU A 345 -12.78 2.94 0.82
CA GLU A 345 -12.58 2.66 2.25
C GLU A 345 -12.81 3.91 3.10
N ALA A 346 -12.27 5.07 2.67
CA ALA A 346 -12.42 6.32 3.39
C ALA A 346 -13.88 6.79 3.47
N ALA A 347 -14.67 6.57 2.43
CA ALA A 347 -16.09 6.88 2.43
C ALA A 347 -16.89 6.02 3.42
N ALA A 348 -16.67 4.70 3.42
CA ALA A 348 -17.31 3.78 4.36
C ALA A 348 -16.87 4.06 5.81
N TRP A 349 -15.58 4.28 6.02
CA TRP A 349 -15.00 4.65 7.29
C TRP A 349 -15.59 5.95 7.86
N ALA A 350 -15.68 7.00 7.06
CA ALA A 350 -16.23 8.28 7.48
C ALA A 350 -17.72 8.18 7.87
N GLU A 351 -18.49 7.39 7.11
CA GLU A 351 -19.89 7.13 7.40
C GLU A 351 -20.06 6.41 8.74
N ALA A 352 -19.25 5.37 9.00
CA ALA A 352 -19.27 4.66 10.28
C ALA A 352 -18.91 5.59 11.45
N LEU A 353 -17.90 6.46 11.31
CA LEU A 353 -17.56 7.45 12.34
C LEU A 353 -18.68 8.46 12.56
N ALA A 354 -19.35 8.90 11.49
CA ALA A 354 -20.47 9.84 11.61
C ALA A 354 -21.66 9.23 12.36
N VAL A 355 -21.97 7.96 12.10
CA VAL A 355 -23.05 7.26 12.80
C VAL A 355 -22.67 6.95 14.24
N LEU A 356 -21.41 6.63 14.52
CA LEU A 356 -20.90 6.47 15.90
C LEU A 356 -21.02 7.77 16.71
N ASP A 357 -20.82 8.92 16.07
CA ASP A 357 -20.88 10.24 16.72
C ASP A 357 -22.30 10.76 16.90
N ASN A 358 -23.19 10.44 15.97
CA ASN A 358 -24.56 10.97 15.88
C ASN A 358 -25.62 9.87 15.99
N ASN A 359 -25.64 9.12 17.09
CA ASN A 359 -26.74 8.21 17.36
C ASN A 359 -27.36 8.47 18.72
N PRO A 360 -28.68 8.21 18.90
CA PRO A 360 -29.38 8.50 20.13
C PRO A 360 -29.19 7.45 21.23
N ILE A 361 -28.50 6.34 20.92
CA ILE A 361 -28.43 5.18 21.82
C ILE A 361 -27.22 5.28 22.74
N PHE A 362 -26.03 5.44 22.14
CA PHE A 362 -24.78 5.62 22.87
C PHE A 362 -23.69 6.17 21.95
N VAL A 363 -22.86 7.03 22.50
CA VAL A 363 -21.72 7.65 21.78
C VAL A 363 -20.43 7.18 22.45
N PRO A 364 -19.60 6.38 21.79
CA PRO A 364 -18.32 5.96 22.36
C PRO A 364 -17.35 7.13 22.44
N ILE A 365 -16.62 7.21 23.56
CA ILE A 365 -15.61 8.23 23.80
C ILE A 365 -14.21 7.62 23.80
N PHE A 366 -13.26 8.35 23.24
CA PHE A 366 -11.89 7.91 23.01
C PHE A 366 -10.92 8.85 23.71
N LEU A 367 -9.90 8.24 24.37
CA LEU A 367 -8.81 8.97 25.00
C LEU A 367 -7.60 8.96 24.06
N SER A 368 -7.09 10.14 23.77
CA SER A 368 -5.84 10.38 23.07
C SER A 368 -4.82 10.98 24.02
N SER A 369 -3.58 10.48 24.02
CA SER A 369 -2.48 10.98 24.83
C SER A 369 -1.28 11.31 23.96
N PRO A 370 -0.39 12.25 24.35
CA PRO A 370 0.86 12.44 23.67
C PRO A 370 1.71 11.16 23.78
N GLY A 371 2.41 10.83 22.72
CA GLY A 371 3.36 9.69 22.74
C GLY A 371 4.67 10.03 23.45
N HIS A 372 4.96 11.32 23.64
CA HIS A 372 6.23 11.83 24.14
C HIS A 372 6.04 13.07 25.02
N ILE A 373 6.79 13.15 26.12
CA ILE A 373 6.88 14.33 26.99
C ILE A 373 8.34 14.52 27.40
N SER A 374 8.84 15.76 27.31
CA SER A 374 10.13 16.14 27.83
C SER A 374 9.99 16.74 29.23
N ILE A 375 10.73 16.18 30.22
CA ILE A 375 10.77 16.73 31.57
C ILE A 375 11.64 17.99 31.68
N SER A 376 12.46 18.26 30.68
CA SER A 376 13.32 19.48 30.65
C SER A 376 12.53 20.71 30.23
N ALA A 377 11.50 20.54 29.38
CA ALA A 377 10.61 21.62 28.94
C ALA A 377 9.43 21.80 29.90
N ASP A 378 8.35 21.08 29.72
CA ASP A 378 7.18 21.11 30.62
C ASP A 378 6.69 19.67 30.87
N PRO A 379 6.82 19.15 32.10
CA PRO A 379 6.38 17.78 32.44
C PRO A 379 4.85 17.63 32.54
N THR A 380 4.09 18.53 31.98
CA THR A 380 2.63 18.46 31.99
C THR A 380 2.14 17.41 31.02
N LEU A 381 1.50 16.37 31.55
CA LEU A 381 0.78 15.38 30.75
C LEU A 381 -0.59 15.95 30.38
N THR A 382 -0.82 16.21 29.10
CA THR A 382 -2.11 16.65 28.57
C THR A 382 -2.70 15.54 27.71
N VAL A 383 -3.86 15.04 28.08
CA VAL A 383 -4.63 14.05 27.31
C VAL A 383 -5.91 14.70 26.81
N SER A 384 -6.45 14.21 25.72
CA SER A 384 -7.76 14.65 25.20
C SER A 384 -8.76 13.50 25.21
N VAL A 385 -10.02 13.83 25.54
CA VAL A 385 -11.14 12.89 25.44
C VAL A 385 -12.16 13.47 24.49
N THR A 386 -12.44 12.73 23.42
CA THR A 386 -13.32 13.17 22.34
C THR A 386 -14.20 12.02 21.88
N THR A 387 -15.23 12.35 21.12
CA THR A 387 -15.98 11.40 20.30
C THR A 387 -15.19 10.94 19.08
N ALA A 388 -15.72 10.07 18.25
CA ALA A 388 -15.03 9.51 17.08
C ALA A 388 -14.57 10.57 16.07
N LEU A 389 -15.31 11.68 15.92
CA LEU A 389 -14.97 12.79 15.03
C LEU A 389 -14.35 14.00 15.75
N GLY A 390 -13.92 13.83 17.00
CA GLY A 390 -13.28 14.89 17.76
C GLY A 390 -14.26 15.82 18.51
N GLY A 391 -15.52 15.44 18.63
CA GLY A 391 -16.55 16.20 19.35
C GLY A 391 -16.25 16.32 20.85
N LYS A 392 -16.77 17.36 21.47
CA LYS A 392 -16.61 17.63 22.93
C LYS A 392 -17.50 16.71 23.77
N VAL A 393 -16.96 16.28 24.89
CA VAL A 393 -17.69 15.46 25.87
C VAL A 393 -17.81 16.22 27.20
N PRO A 394 -18.91 16.95 27.42
CA PRO A 394 -19.05 17.73 28.64
C PRO A 394 -19.19 16.84 29.88
N GLY A 395 -18.59 17.23 31.00
CA GLY A 395 -18.77 16.56 32.29
C GLY A 395 -18.02 15.22 32.47
N VAL A 396 -17.13 14.85 31.55
CA VAL A 396 -16.30 13.66 31.70
C VAL A 396 -15.20 13.88 32.76
N ALA A 397 -14.91 12.85 33.56
CA ALA A 397 -13.79 12.86 34.50
C ALA A 397 -12.72 11.85 34.05
N VAL A 398 -11.46 12.27 34.11
CA VAL A 398 -10.31 11.45 33.74
C VAL A 398 -9.35 11.32 34.93
N LYS A 399 -8.99 10.07 35.24
CA LYS A 399 -8.06 9.75 36.34
C LYS A 399 -6.91 8.88 35.84
N LEU A 400 -5.69 9.29 36.12
CA LEU A 400 -4.51 8.45 35.93
C LEU A 400 -4.46 7.43 37.07
N GLN A 401 -4.77 6.16 36.77
CA GLN A 401 -4.73 5.09 37.75
C GLN A 401 -3.30 4.70 38.12
N SER A 402 -2.44 4.54 37.10
CA SER A 402 -1.03 4.21 37.30
C SER A 402 -0.17 4.70 36.10
N ALA A 403 1.09 4.96 36.38
CA ALA A 403 2.15 5.13 35.41
C ALA A 403 3.28 4.16 35.78
N THR A 404 3.55 3.17 34.96
CA THR A 404 4.51 2.09 35.25
C THR A 404 5.63 2.06 34.24
N ILE A 405 6.86 1.79 34.70
CA ILE A 405 8.04 1.57 33.89
C ILE A 405 8.79 0.36 34.44
N GLY A 406 9.14 -0.61 33.59
CA GLY A 406 9.91 -1.79 34.00
C GLY A 406 9.27 -2.57 35.17
N GLY A 407 7.93 -2.56 35.31
CA GLY A 407 7.21 -3.19 36.41
C GLY A 407 7.10 -2.38 37.70
N GLY A 408 7.79 -1.21 37.79
CA GLY A 408 7.70 -0.29 38.92
C GLY A 408 6.63 0.79 38.70
N SER A 409 5.90 1.16 39.76
CA SER A 409 4.93 2.26 39.70
C SER A 409 5.61 3.59 40.03
N ALA A 410 5.52 4.55 39.10
CA ALA A 410 6.09 5.89 39.28
C ALA A 410 5.07 6.94 39.76
N ALA A 411 3.78 6.75 39.42
CA ALA A 411 2.71 7.62 39.85
C ALA A 411 1.38 6.84 39.86
N SER A 412 0.47 7.17 40.78
CA SER A 412 -0.83 6.54 40.89
C SER A 412 -1.91 7.47 41.43
N GLY A 413 -3.15 7.22 41.05
CA GLY A 413 -4.33 7.82 41.66
C GLY A 413 -4.56 9.31 41.40
N LYS A 414 -3.91 9.92 40.37
CA LYS A 414 -3.99 11.36 40.13
C LYS A 414 -5.17 11.70 39.21
N GLU A 415 -6.03 12.60 39.66
CA GLU A 415 -7.08 13.18 38.83
C GLU A 415 -6.52 14.25 37.91
N LEU A 416 -7.01 14.29 36.66
CA LEU A 416 -6.59 15.29 35.68
C LEU A 416 -7.55 16.48 35.72
N THR A 417 -7.00 17.66 35.65
CA THR A 417 -7.77 18.91 35.63
C THR A 417 -8.26 19.19 34.22
N ALA A 418 -9.57 19.42 34.07
CA ALA A 418 -10.17 19.77 32.78
C ALA A 418 -9.68 21.13 32.30
N GLY A 419 -9.31 21.22 31.03
CA GLY A 419 -8.96 22.46 30.34
C GLY A 419 -10.20 23.29 30.00
N LYS A 420 -9.99 24.56 29.63
CA LYS A 420 -11.05 25.50 29.24
C LYS A 420 -11.73 25.14 27.92
N ASP A 421 -11.09 24.33 27.10
CA ASP A 421 -11.59 23.85 25.81
C ASP A 421 -12.67 22.76 25.97
N GLY A 422 -12.80 22.17 27.15
CA GLY A 422 -13.74 21.07 27.46
C GLY A 422 -13.37 19.72 26.82
N VAL A 423 -12.15 19.60 26.28
CA VAL A 423 -11.64 18.41 25.59
C VAL A 423 -10.34 17.93 26.25
N SER A 424 -9.46 18.84 26.66
CA SER A 424 -8.17 18.53 27.22
C SER A 424 -8.23 18.36 28.74
N PHE A 425 -7.41 17.44 29.25
CA PHE A 425 -7.24 17.16 30.68
C PHE A 425 -5.74 17.12 30.99
N SER A 426 -5.31 17.84 32.02
CA SER A 426 -3.88 17.98 32.33
C SER A 426 -3.55 17.58 33.77
N ALA A 427 -2.35 17.03 33.94
CA ALA A 427 -1.76 16.75 35.25
C ALA A 427 -0.23 16.80 35.13
N LYS A 428 0.43 16.92 36.28
CA LYS A 428 1.92 16.83 36.38
C LYS A 428 2.28 15.58 37.19
N PRO A 429 2.25 14.37 36.59
CA PRO A 429 2.61 13.14 37.29
C PRO A 429 4.12 12.94 37.40
N PHE A 430 4.91 13.62 36.56
CA PHE A 430 6.36 13.46 36.48
C PHE A 430 7.10 14.66 37.04
N SER A 431 8.34 14.42 37.50
CA SER A 431 9.26 15.42 38.02
C SER A 431 10.64 15.25 37.39
N LYS A 432 11.55 16.20 37.62
CA LYS A 432 12.95 16.09 37.15
C LYS A 432 13.69 14.86 37.70
N ALA A 433 13.19 14.27 38.78
CA ALA A 433 13.73 13.04 39.37
C ALA A 433 13.14 11.75 38.81
N SER A 434 12.14 11.82 37.95
CA SER A 434 11.52 10.65 37.34
C SER A 434 12.50 9.90 36.46
N THR A 435 12.39 8.57 36.45
CA THR A 435 13.20 7.71 35.56
C THR A 435 12.79 7.96 34.11
N LEU A 436 13.75 8.10 33.21
CA LEU A 436 13.50 8.28 31.79
C LEU A 436 13.22 6.93 31.15
N GLY A 437 12.39 6.92 30.12
CA GLY A 437 12.03 5.71 29.37
C GLY A 437 10.57 5.63 28.98
N VAL A 438 10.15 4.46 28.51
CA VAL A 438 8.77 4.21 28.08
C VAL A 438 7.92 3.80 29.28
N TYR A 439 6.90 4.59 29.52
CA TYR A 439 5.91 4.35 30.55
C TYR A 439 4.63 3.76 29.93
N THR A 440 3.98 2.84 30.64
CA THR A 440 2.59 2.47 30.39
C THR A 440 1.70 3.27 31.33
N LEU A 441 0.89 4.15 30.77
CA LEU A 441 -0.09 4.96 31.49
C LEU A 441 -1.45 4.27 31.45
N LYS A 442 -2.08 4.08 32.59
CA LYS A 442 -3.42 3.50 32.71
C LYS A 442 -4.40 4.57 33.18
N PHE A 443 -5.38 4.86 32.33
CA PHE A 443 -6.39 5.88 32.61
C PHE A 443 -7.75 5.23 32.89
N LYS A 444 -8.50 5.81 33.81
CA LYS A 444 -9.92 5.57 34.00
C LYS A 444 -10.69 6.78 33.48
N ILE A 445 -11.61 6.53 32.56
CA ILE A 445 -12.53 7.53 32.04
C ILE A 445 -13.89 7.29 32.66
N THR A 446 -14.49 8.31 33.26
CA THR A 446 -15.82 8.22 33.82
C THR A 446 -16.74 9.18 33.07
N PRO A 447 -17.65 8.67 32.21
CA PRO A 447 -18.67 9.47 31.56
C PRO A 447 -19.58 10.15 32.54
N PRO A 448 -20.27 11.24 32.19
CA PRO A 448 -21.31 11.83 33.03
C PRO A 448 -22.43 10.84 33.30
N ALA A 449 -23.00 10.87 34.50
CA ALA A 449 -24.20 10.09 34.82
C ALA A 449 -25.37 10.50 33.88
N ASP A 450 -26.18 9.54 33.51
CA ASP A 450 -27.38 9.72 32.66
C ASP A 450 -27.10 10.31 31.28
N SER A 451 -25.88 10.13 30.76
CA SER A 451 -25.50 10.54 29.40
C SER A 451 -25.43 9.36 28.42
N ALA A 452 -25.60 9.64 27.12
CA ALA A 452 -25.41 8.65 26.08
C ALA A 452 -23.94 8.26 25.87
N PHE A 453 -23.00 8.94 26.55
CA PHE A 453 -21.57 8.67 26.40
C PHE A 453 -21.14 7.38 27.11
N ILE A 454 -20.37 6.56 26.41
CA ILE A 454 -19.80 5.33 26.99
C ILE A 454 -18.27 5.29 26.81
N ALA A 455 -17.58 4.92 27.88
CA ALA A 455 -16.17 4.53 27.81
C ALA A 455 -16.12 3.03 27.45
N GLY A 456 -15.66 2.66 26.29
CA GLY A 456 -15.69 1.27 25.80
C GLY A 456 -14.88 0.28 26.64
N SER A 457 -14.15 0.71 27.68
CA SER A 457 -13.35 -0.09 28.59
C SER A 457 -13.30 0.57 29.97
N ALA A 458 -13.19 -0.26 31.03
CA ALA A 458 -13.03 0.23 32.41
C ALA A 458 -11.71 1.02 32.59
N SER A 459 -10.70 0.73 31.81
CA SER A 459 -9.43 1.46 31.78
C SER A 459 -8.84 1.44 30.38
N VAL A 460 -8.07 2.48 30.04
CA VAL A 460 -7.38 2.65 28.75
C VAL A 460 -5.89 2.75 29.03
N GLU A 461 -5.09 1.93 28.37
CA GLU A 461 -3.63 1.97 28.46
C GLU A 461 -3.05 2.76 27.30
N ARG A 462 -2.04 3.59 27.58
CA ARG A 462 -1.32 4.38 26.60
C ARG A 462 0.17 4.39 26.91
N PRO A 463 1.04 4.09 25.96
CA PRO A 463 2.47 4.25 26.12
C PRO A 463 2.84 5.73 26.05
N LEU A 464 3.85 6.11 26.83
CA LEU A 464 4.42 7.44 26.89
C LEU A 464 5.92 7.36 26.99
N LEU A 465 6.63 7.96 26.05
CA LEU A 465 8.07 8.18 26.16
C LEU A 465 8.34 9.42 27.01
N LEU A 466 9.04 9.22 28.13
CA LEU A 466 9.52 10.32 28.96
C LEU A 466 10.99 10.58 28.66
N SER A 467 11.30 11.74 28.12
CA SER A 467 12.63 12.15 27.71
C SER A 467 13.14 13.37 28.50
N ALA A 468 14.41 13.70 28.30
CA ALA A 468 15.02 14.88 28.86
C ALA A 468 16.19 15.39 28.00
N SER A 469 16.50 16.67 28.13
CA SER A 469 17.75 17.21 27.60
C SER A 469 18.90 16.90 28.58
N MET A 470 19.96 16.27 28.06
CA MET A 470 21.15 15.92 28.84
C MET A 470 22.14 17.05 28.84
N ALA A 471 22.73 17.32 29.99
CA ALA A 471 23.86 18.21 30.07
C ALA A 471 25.12 17.47 29.61
N VAL A 472 25.84 18.05 28.66
CA VAL A 472 27.11 17.51 28.14
C VAL A 472 28.24 18.24 28.77
N THR A 473 29.09 17.53 29.48
CA THR A 473 30.23 18.12 30.23
C THR A 473 31.49 17.31 30.01
N GLY A 474 32.65 17.91 30.31
CA GLY A 474 33.92 17.22 30.32
C GLY A 474 34.36 16.64 28.98
N VAL A 475 34.01 17.29 27.88
CA VAL A 475 34.44 16.82 26.55
C VAL A 475 35.92 17.15 26.39
N SER A 476 36.74 16.12 26.22
CA SER A 476 38.17 16.29 25.92
C SER A 476 38.66 15.32 24.87
N VAL A 477 39.62 15.77 24.10
CA VAL A 477 40.40 15.00 23.14
C VAL A 477 41.87 15.10 23.57
N ALA A 478 42.51 13.96 23.80
CA ALA A 478 43.89 13.89 24.26
C ALA A 478 44.71 12.92 23.42
N VAL A 479 45.93 13.30 23.10
CA VAL A 479 46.97 12.40 22.59
C VAL A 479 47.82 11.98 23.78
N LEU A 480 47.91 10.66 23.97
CA LEU A 480 48.64 10.03 25.05
C LEU A 480 49.90 9.38 24.50
N ASP A 481 50.95 9.35 25.31
CA ASP A 481 52.16 8.59 25.01
C ASP A 481 51.90 7.08 24.98
N SER A 482 52.84 6.32 24.54
CA SER A 482 52.78 4.86 24.39
C SER A 482 52.41 4.14 25.70
N ASP A 483 52.81 4.65 26.86
CA ASP A 483 52.44 4.14 28.19
C ASP A 483 50.95 4.37 28.53
N GLY A 484 50.29 5.29 27.83
CA GLY A 484 48.86 5.60 27.98
C GLY A 484 48.50 6.34 29.27
N ALA A 485 49.49 6.73 30.09
CA ALA A 485 49.28 7.34 31.41
C ALA A 485 49.22 8.87 31.35
N THR A 486 50.14 9.48 30.62
CA THR A 486 50.31 10.96 30.58
C THR A 486 49.80 11.53 29.26
N PRO A 487 48.93 12.56 29.29
CA PRO A 487 48.55 13.25 28.06
C PRO A 487 49.69 14.16 27.60
N GLU A 488 50.16 13.94 26.40
CA GLU A 488 51.15 14.82 25.77
C GLU A 488 50.46 16.11 25.28
N SER A 489 49.25 15.97 24.79
CA SER A 489 48.39 17.10 24.38
C SER A 489 46.95 16.82 24.76
N GLU A 490 46.27 17.75 25.41
CA GLU A 490 44.86 17.66 25.75
C GLU A 490 44.12 18.93 25.30
N LYS A 491 43.03 18.77 24.59
CA LYS A 491 42.11 19.85 24.18
C LYS A 491 40.76 19.63 24.88
N LYS A 492 40.36 20.59 25.72
CA LYS A 492 39.04 20.63 26.35
C LYS A 492 38.08 21.43 25.51
N LEU A 493 36.90 20.90 25.26
CA LEU A 493 35.92 21.46 24.36
C LEU A 493 34.65 21.85 25.10
N ASP A 494 34.05 22.96 24.67
CA ASP A 494 32.79 23.48 25.20
C ASP A 494 31.65 23.07 24.26
N PHE A 495 30.74 22.24 24.75
CA PHE A 495 29.61 21.74 23.98
C PHE A 495 28.61 22.85 23.65
N GLU A 496 28.34 23.80 24.55
CA GLU A 496 27.36 24.86 24.31
C GLU A 496 27.82 25.80 23.19
N LYS A 497 29.12 26.11 23.15
CA LYS A 497 29.72 26.96 22.11
C LYS A 497 30.12 26.19 20.85
N ARG A 498 29.98 24.88 20.86
CA ARG A 498 30.41 24.00 19.77
C ARG A 498 31.86 24.28 19.35
N THR A 499 32.75 24.46 20.32
CA THR A 499 34.16 24.72 20.03
C THR A 499 34.80 23.54 19.30
N ASN A 500 35.70 23.81 18.40
CA ASN A 500 36.50 22.81 17.65
C ASN A 500 38.00 23.09 17.86
N PHE A 501 38.82 22.11 17.60
CA PHE A 501 40.28 22.25 17.57
C PHE A 501 40.84 22.00 16.19
N THR A 502 42.02 22.58 15.88
CA THR A 502 42.65 22.44 14.56
C THR A 502 44.08 21.90 14.66
N ASP A 503 44.75 22.06 15.78
CA ASP A 503 46.19 21.78 15.91
C ASP A 503 46.44 20.58 16.83
N LEU A 504 46.10 19.39 16.35
CA LEU A 504 46.39 18.14 17.04
C LEU A 504 47.05 17.17 16.07
N SER A 505 48.19 16.63 16.42
CA SER A 505 48.89 15.61 15.64
C SER A 505 49.18 14.40 16.52
N ALA A 506 49.20 13.23 15.91
CA ALA A 506 49.52 11.98 16.60
C ALA A 506 50.30 11.03 15.67
N THR A 507 51.33 10.40 16.21
CA THR A 507 52.11 9.37 15.53
C THR A 507 51.52 7.97 15.80
N HIS A 508 51.92 7.00 15.01
CA HIS A 508 51.46 5.61 15.16
C HIS A 508 51.83 4.97 16.52
N LEU A 509 52.78 5.50 17.28
CA LEU A 509 53.15 4.99 18.60
C LEU A 509 52.30 5.56 19.74
N GLN A 510 51.52 6.58 19.47
CA GLN A 510 50.67 7.27 20.44
C GLN A 510 49.25 6.71 20.46
N LYS A 511 48.48 7.15 21.47
CA LYS A 511 47.07 6.77 21.63
C LYS A 511 46.19 8.02 21.60
N LEU A 512 45.08 7.95 20.89
CA LEU A 512 44.07 8.99 20.81
C LEU A 512 42.93 8.67 21.76
N ARG A 513 42.67 9.52 22.76
CA ARG A 513 41.57 9.35 23.72
C ARG A 513 40.55 10.48 23.56
N VAL A 514 39.29 10.08 23.43
CA VAL A 514 38.16 11.01 23.49
C VAL A 514 37.28 10.64 24.67
N SER A 515 36.91 11.62 25.48
CA SER A 515 36.05 11.43 26.64
C SER A 515 34.97 12.51 26.73
N LEU A 516 33.80 12.14 27.28
CA LEU A 516 32.72 13.07 27.61
C LEU A 516 31.90 12.54 28.80
N SER A 517 31.17 13.42 29.46
CA SER A 517 30.21 13.06 30.50
C SER A 517 28.84 13.59 30.13
N LEU A 518 27.81 12.75 30.28
CA LEU A 518 26.41 13.11 30.12
C LEU A 518 25.72 13.04 31.48
N VAL A 519 24.95 14.08 31.78
CA VAL A 519 24.26 14.20 33.07
C VAL A 519 22.76 14.48 32.81
N THR A 520 21.91 13.73 33.48
CA THR A 520 20.45 13.95 33.45
C THR A 520 20.08 15.24 34.22
N PRO A 521 18.88 15.80 34.03
CA PRO A 521 18.40 16.95 34.82
C PRO A 521 18.34 16.70 36.33
N SER A 522 18.36 15.43 36.75
CA SER A 522 18.44 15.04 38.16
C SER A 522 19.89 14.99 38.73
N GLY A 523 20.90 15.26 37.90
CA GLY A 523 22.32 15.21 38.31
C GLY A 523 22.95 13.82 38.25
N LYS A 524 22.24 12.80 37.73
CA LYS A 524 22.78 11.43 37.59
C LYS A 524 23.54 11.29 36.29
N ALA A 525 24.64 10.53 36.30
CA ALA A 525 25.35 10.16 35.10
C ALA A 525 24.42 9.36 34.15
N PHE A 526 24.51 9.66 32.86
CA PHE A 526 23.69 9.03 31.81
C PHE A 526 24.60 8.33 30.80
N VAL A 527 24.24 7.10 30.49
CA VAL A 527 24.89 6.31 29.44
C VAL A 527 23.88 6.16 28.28
N PRO A 528 24.12 6.81 27.12
CA PRO A 528 23.22 6.76 26.00
C PRO A 528 23.32 5.40 25.29
N HIS A 529 22.27 5.03 24.56
CA HIS A 529 22.26 3.82 23.75
C HIS A 529 23.32 3.87 22.65
N GLN A 530 23.60 5.05 22.10
CA GLN A 530 24.58 5.25 21.05
C GLN A 530 25.51 6.40 21.39
N ALA A 531 26.83 6.12 21.49
CA ALA A 531 27.90 7.11 21.57
C ALA A 531 29.05 6.63 20.67
N VAL A 532 29.29 7.32 19.58
CA VAL A 532 30.22 6.90 18.52
C VAL A 532 31.15 8.04 18.18
N LEU A 533 32.47 7.77 18.23
CA LEU A 533 33.47 8.61 17.61
C LEU A 533 33.68 8.14 16.17
N GLN A 534 33.55 9.05 15.23
CA GLN A 534 33.82 8.80 13.83
C GLN A 534 35.06 9.59 13.39
N LEU A 535 36.00 8.90 12.78
CA LEU A 535 37.17 9.48 12.12
C LEU A 535 36.93 9.47 10.63
N VAL A 536 36.97 10.63 9.98
CA VAL A 536 36.77 10.78 8.54
C VAL A 536 38.03 11.31 7.92
N ASN A 537 38.66 10.55 7.03
CA ASN A 537 39.87 10.98 6.33
C ASN A 537 39.57 11.90 5.16
N GLY A 538 40.61 12.52 4.59
CA GLY A 538 40.48 13.46 3.45
C GLY A 538 39.88 12.88 2.17
N ILE A 539 39.83 11.54 2.02
CA ILE A 539 39.19 10.86 0.90
C ILE A 539 37.73 10.48 1.20
N GLY A 540 37.19 10.86 2.37
CA GLY A 540 35.80 10.66 2.75
C GLY A 540 35.48 9.26 3.34
N MET A 541 36.48 8.47 3.72
CA MET A 541 36.27 7.22 4.45
C MET A 541 36.06 7.50 5.92
N ALA A 542 35.03 6.88 6.50
CA ALA A 542 34.64 7.05 7.88
C ALA A 542 34.88 5.76 8.68
N TYR A 543 35.56 5.87 9.80
CA TYR A 543 35.84 4.80 10.75
C TYR A 543 35.12 5.11 12.05
N SER A 544 34.29 4.20 12.53
CA SER A 544 33.43 4.41 13.70
C SER A 544 33.90 3.56 14.89
N PHE A 545 33.97 4.20 16.04
CA PHE A 545 34.43 3.59 17.30
C PHE A 545 33.44 3.91 18.42
N LEU A 546 33.01 2.87 19.15
CA LEU A 546 32.08 3.03 20.26
C LEU A 546 32.79 3.57 21.50
N LEU A 547 32.22 4.60 22.13
CA LEU A 547 32.64 5.04 23.46
C LEU A 547 32.09 4.05 24.49
N LYS A 548 32.95 3.65 25.41
CA LYS A 548 32.61 2.76 26.53
C LYS A 548 32.43 3.55 27.81
N PRO A 549 31.47 3.19 28.67
CA PRO A 549 31.30 3.81 29.95
C PRO A 549 32.49 3.44 30.88
N SER A 550 33.07 4.45 31.50
CA SER A 550 34.12 4.34 32.52
C SER A 550 33.72 5.19 33.71
N GLY A 551 33.03 4.60 34.69
CA GLY A 551 32.45 5.33 35.81
C GLY A 551 31.34 6.30 35.37
N SER A 552 31.53 7.59 35.57
CA SER A 552 30.58 8.65 35.14
C SER A 552 30.91 9.25 33.77
N THR A 553 31.96 8.78 33.11
CA THR A 553 32.41 9.28 31.81
C THR A 553 32.27 8.21 30.75
N LEU A 554 32.05 8.64 29.52
CA LEU A 554 32.15 7.83 28.33
C LEU A 554 33.49 8.10 27.68
N SER A 555 34.25 7.07 27.34
CA SER A 555 35.57 7.27 26.73
C SER A 555 35.86 6.19 25.69
N VAL A 556 36.64 6.57 24.70
CA VAL A 556 37.26 5.65 23.74
C VAL A 556 38.76 6.02 23.68
N GLN A 557 39.58 4.99 23.72
CA GLN A 557 41.03 5.10 23.53
C GLN A 557 41.38 4.27 22.30
N LEU A 558 41.98 4.91 21.33
CA LEU A 558 42.39 4.32 20.06
C LEU A 558 43.91 4.14 20.10
N GLU A 559 44.38 2.90 20.08
CA GLU A 559 45.79 2.57 19.95
C GLU A 559 46.14 2.59 18.47
N LEU A 560 46.82 3.66 18.04
CA LEU A 560 47.06 3.90 16.62
C LEU A 560 47.92 2.79 16.01
N LEU A 561 48.79 2.18 16.77
CA LEU A 561 49.62 1.04 16.34
C LEU A 561 48.76 -0.19 15.94
N GLU A 562 47.73 -0.51 16.74
CA GLU A 562 46.84 -1.65 16.44
C GLU A 562 45.83 -1.32 15.33
N MET A 563 45.67 -0.04 15.07
CA MET A 563 44.65 0.42 14.12
C MET A 563 45.18 0.67 12.69
N MET A 564 46.49 0.60 12.47
CA MET A 564 47.13 0.91 11.19
C MET A 564 46.48 0.14 10.03
N ASP A 565 46.26 -1.19 10.17
CA ASP A 565 45.64 -2.03 9.15
C ASP A 565 44.20 -1.58 8.85
N ARG A 566 43.45 -1.16 9.88
CA ARG A 566 42.07 -0.67 9.72
C ARG A 566 42.03 0.69 9.04
N LEU A 567 43.02 1.53 9.27
CA LEU A 567 43.18 2.83 8.62
C LEU A 567 43.90 2.75 7.28
N PHE A 568 44.21 1.53 6.81
CA PHE A 568 44.92 1.24 5.56
C PHE A 568 46.24 2.00 5.41
N TYR A 569 46.95 2.25 6.54
CA TYR A 569 48.22 3.00 6.59
C TYR A 569 48.11 4.40 5.93
N HIS A 570 46.92 5.00 5.96
CA HIS A 570 46.71 6.29 5.32
C HIS A 570 47.03 7.41 6.28
N SER A 571 48.18 8.08 6.09
CA SER A 571 48.58 9.29 6.85
C SER A 571 47.84 10.52 6.35
N GLY A 572 47.69 11.52 7.21
CA GLY A 572 47.10 12.80 6.91
C GLY A 572 45.99 13.24 7.85
N GLU A 573 45.24 14.23 7.44
CA GLU A 573 44.22 14.86 8.28
C GLU A 573 42.95 13.99 8.39
N TYR A 574 42.56 13.74 9.63
CA TYR A 574 41.33 13.04 10.01
C TYR A 574 40.41 13.97 10.77
N THR A 575 39.20 14.17 10.27
CA THR A 575 38.15 14.90 10.99
C THR A 575 37.52 14.00 12.05
N LEU A 576 37.45 14.46 13.28
CA LEU A 576 36.80 13.79 14.40
C LEU A 576 35.37 14.26 14.56
N LYS A 577 34.43 13.31 14.56
CA LYS A 577 33.01 13.55 14.67
C LYS A 577 32.44 12.72 15.81
N LEU A 578 31.73 13.36 16.74
CA LEU A 578 31.11 12.70 17.88
C LEU A 578 29.63 12.66 17.71
N ILE A 579 29.07 11.45 17.61
CA ILE A 579 27.65 11.19 17.41
C ILE A 579 27.11 10.55 18.69
N VAL A 580 26.17 11.24 19.34
CA VAL A 580 25.56 10.77 20.58
C VAL A 580 24.05 10.86 20.48
N GLY A 581 23.38 9.77 20.80
CA GLY A 581 21.91 9.72 20.75
C GLY A 581 21.33 8.60 21.61
N ASP A 582 20.12 8.86 22.07
CA ASP A 582 19.27 7.90 22.77
C ASP A 582 17.82 8.26 22.56
N GLN A 583 16.93 7.28 22.68
CA GLN A 583 15.49 7.49 22.57
C GLN A 583 14.94 8.45 23.62
N VAL A 584 15.55 8.47 24.81
CA VAL A 584 15.16 9.34 25.92
C VAL A 584 15.91 10.66 25.98
N MET A 585 16.72 10.95 24.97
CA MET A 585 17.55 12.16 24.89
C MET A 585 16.96 13.16 23.89
N ASP A 586 16.44 14.29 24.36
CA ASP A 586 15.85 15.34 23.52
C ASP A 586 16.88 16.05 22.63
N ASN A 587 18.11 16.17 23.12
CA ASN A 587 19.22 16.89 22.48
C ASN A 587 20.30 15.96 21.93
N ALA A 588 19.88 14.86 21.23
CA ALA A 588 20.80 14.05 20.45
C ALA A 588 21.63 14.96 19.50
N PHE A 589 22.90 14.64 19.30
CA PHE A 589 23.78 15.51 18.53
C PHE A 589 24.79 14.75 17.68
N ASP A 590 25.19 15.44 16.63
CA ASP A 590 26.32 15.17 15.77
C ASP A 590 27.21 16.41 15.83
N TRP A 591 28.45 16.25 16.33
CA TRP A 591 29.37 17.34 16.57
C TRP A 591 30.76 17.04 16.04
N GLN A 592 31.23 17.91 15.15
CA GLN A 592 32.61 17.89 14.68
C GLN A 592 33.51 18.53 15.74
N LEU A 593 34.35 17.69 16.38
CA LEU A 593 35.24 18.11 17.44
C LEU A 593 36.45 18.89 16.90
N GLY A 594 36.95 18.53 15.72
CA GLY A 594 38.13 19.12 15.10
C GLY A 594 38.81 18.14 14.17
N SER A 595 40.06 18.43 13.81
CA SER A 595 40.89 17.55 13.00
C SER A 595 42.16 17.15 13.71
N VAL A 596 42.64 15.93 13.45
CA VAL A 596 43.91 15.38 13.91
C VAL A 596 44.74 14.95 12.73
N ASP A 597 46.00 15.34 12.67
CA ASP A 597 46.93 14.86 11.65
C ASP A 597 47.59 13.57 12.16
N LEU A 598 47.36 12.46 11.47
CA LEU A 598 47.87 11.15 11.81
C LEU A 598 49.10 10.83 10.93
N ASP A 599 50.24 10.62 11.59
CA ASP A 599 51.46 10.14 10.93
C ASP A 599 51.60 8.62 11.14
N LEU A 600 51.29 7.87 10.08
CA LEU A 600 51.35 6.42 10.04
C LEU A 600 52.54 5.97 9.18
N PRO A 601 53.16 4.81 9.47
CA PRO A 601 54.25 4.29 8.66
C PRO A 601 53.79 3.90 7.25
N ALA A 602 54.75 3.78 6.35
CA ALA A 602 54.48 3.32 4.99
C ALA A 602 53.86 1.90 5.00
N ALA A 603 52.85 1.68 4.15
CA ALA A 603 52.16 0.41 4.07
C ALA A 603 53.10 -0.72 3.62
N PRO A 604 53.17 -1.85 4.34
CA PRO A 604 53.92 -3.03 3.91
C PRO A 604 53.24 -3.67 2.65
N GLU A 605 54.01 -4.47 1.90
CA GLU A 605 53.46 -5.13 0.69
C GLU A 605 52.24 -6.04 0.98
N THR A 606 52.13 -6.53 2.20
CA THR A 606 51.03 -7.38 2.69
C THR A 606 49.85 -6.59 3.24
N ALA A 607 49.90 -5.26 3.22
CA ALA A 607 48.85 -4.41 3.77
C ALA A 607 47.51 -4.60 3.03
N PRO A 608 46.39 -4.50 3.75
CA PRO A 608 45.07 -4.51 3.12
C PRO A 608 44.93 -3.35 2.13
N LYS A 609 44.41 -3.64 0.94
CA LYS A 609 44.17 -2.61 -0.08
C LYS A 609 42.99 -1.74 0.32
N LEU A 610 43.10 -0.45 0.06
CA LEU A 610 42.01 0.50 0.28
C LEU A 610 40.76 0.05 -0.48
N PRO A 611 39.59 -0.06 0.17
CA PRO A 611 38.35 -0.38 -0.51
C PRO A 611 37.99 0.73 -1.51
N ALA A 612 37.30 0.38 -2.58
CA ALA A 612 36.77 1.38 -3.49
C ALA A 612 35.86 2.35 -2.71
N ARG A 613 35.96 3.64 -3.04
CA ARG A 613 35.13 4.67 -2.38
C ARG A 613 33.66 4.28 -2.48
N PRO A 614 32.91 4.19 -1.36
CA PRO A 614 31.49 3.93 -1.42
C PRO A 614 30.80 5.05 -2.20
N GLU A 615 29.98 4.67 -3.20
CA GLU A 615 29.14 5.64 -3.91
C GLU A 615 28.29 6.42 -2.90
N SER A 616 28.34 7.74 -2.95
CA SER A 616 27.42 8.57 -2.16
C SER A 616 25.98 8.28 -2.59
N LEU A 617 25.01 8.52 -1.69
CA LEU A 617 23.58 8.36 -2.06
C LEU A 617 23.21 9.21 -3.30
N ALA A 618 23.80 10.40 -3.42
CA ALA A 618 23.61 11.26 -4.59
C ALA A 618 24.18 10.65 -5.87
N GLU A 619 25.37 10.01 -5.81
CA GLU A 619 25.98 9.29 -6.95
C GLU A 619 25.20 8.01 -7.28
N ARG A 620 24.69 7.30 -6.25
CA ARG A 620 23.89 6.08 -6.43
C ARG A 620 22.59 6.31 -7.16
N PHE A 621 21.97 7.47 -6.95
CA PHE A 621 20.71 7.86 -7.61
C PHE A 621 20.90 8.88 -8.73
N SER A 622 22.15 9.28 -9.05
CA SER A 622 22.42 10.10 -10.20
C SER A 622 22.20 9.32 -11.51
N ALA A 623 21.94 10.05 -12.58
CA ALA A 623 21.85 9.44 -13.90
C ALA A 623 23.18 8.75 -14.23
N LYS A 624 23.15 7.45 -14.42
CA LYS A 624 24.31 6.68 -14.88
C LYS A 624 24.57 6.97 -16.36
N PRO A 625 25.82 6.82 -16.84
CA PRO A 625 26.12 6.99 -18.25
C PRO A 625 25.23 6.06 -19.07
N GLU A 626 24.79 6.56 -20.21
CA GLU A 626 23.94 5.82 -21.14
C GLU A 626 24.63 4.51 -21.54
N ILE A 627 23.94 3.40 -21.34
CA ILE A 627 24.43 2.08 -21.77
C ILE A 627 24.19 1.99 -23.28
N THR A 628 25.23 2.25 -24.08
CA THR A 628 25.17 2.06 -25.52
C THR A 628 25.58 0.64 -25.86
N HIS A 629 24.69 -0.10 -26.50
CA HIS A 629 25.03 -1.40 -27.03
C HIS A 629 25.82 -1.25 -28.29
N ILE A 630 27.11 -1.63 -28.26
CA ILE A 630 27.96 -1.67 -29.44
C ILE A 630 27.66 -2.97 -30.17
N PHE A 631 26.87 -2.89 -31.23
CA PHE A 631 26.59 -4.05 -32.06
C PHE A 631 27.89 -4.58 -32.69
N ARG A 632 28.04 -5.90 -32.71
CA ARG A 632 29.12 -6.55 -33.42
C ARG A 632 29.06 -6.10 -34.90
N LYS A 633 30.17 -5.66 -35.46
CA LYS A 633 30.22 -5.36 -36.87
C LYS A 633 29.90 -6.64 -37.66
N PRO A 634 28.95 -6.59 -38.62
CA PRO A 634 28.64 -7.76 -39.43
C PRO A 634 29.90 -8.17 -40.18
N ASP A 635 30.07 -9.48 -40.37
CA ASP A 635 31.17 -10.03 -41.14
C ASP A 635 31.17 -9.44 -42.58
N SER A 636 32.33 -9.23 -43.13
CA SER A 636 32.45 -8.68 -44.47
C SER A 636 31.74 -9.60 -45.48
N ARG A 637 30.88 -9.01 -46.29
CA ARG A 637 30.18 -9.76 -47.34
C ARG A 637 31.18 -10.34 -48.32
N PRO A 638 30.94 -11.58 -48.85
CA PRO A 638 31.76 -12.13 -49.89
C PRO A 638 31.84 -11.20 -51.13
N ALA A 639 32.92 -11.25 -51.84
CA ALA A 639 33.08 -10.46 -53.09
C ALA A 639 31.91 -10.76 -54.04
N PHE A 640 31.39 -9.75 -54.72
CA PHE A 640 30.27 -9.89 -55.67
C PHE A 640 30.46 -11.03 -56.66
N VAL A 641 31.69 -11.22 -57.14
CA VAL A 641 32.01 -12.33 -58.05
C VAL A 641 31.65 -13.68 -57.49
N VAL A 642 31.93 -13.93 -56.20
CA VAL A 642 31.61 -15.19 -55.54
C VAL A 642 30.09 -15.34 -55.44
N SER A 643 29.36 -14.29 -55.05
CA SER A 643 27.92 -14.32 -54.96
C SER A 643 27.24 -14.57 -56.30
N TYR A 644 27.66 -13.89 -57.33
CA TYR A 644 27.12 -14.13 -58.69
C TYR A 644 27.47 -15.49 -59.26
N SER A 645 28.67 -16.03 -58.95
CA SER A 645 29.03 -17.39 -59.34
C SER A 645 28.10 -18.44 -58.74
N PHE A 646 27.74 -18.28 -57.48
CA PHE A 646 26.74 -19.16 -56.83
C PHE A 646 25.34 -18.97 -57.41
N VAL A 647 24.93 -17.76 -57.74
CA VAL A 647 23.65 -17.52 -58.44
C VAL A 647 23.64 -18.20 -59.80
N ALA A 648 24.73 -18.08 -60.58
CA ALA A 648 24.85 -18.76 -61.88
C ALA A 648 24.83 -20.28 -61.72
N LEU A 649 25.50 -20.81 -60.70
CA LEU A 649 25.51 -22.25 -60.38
C LEU A 649 24.09 -22.77 -60.03
N VAL A 650 23.31 -22.01 -59.28
CA VAL A 650 21.93 -22.35 -58.93
C VAL A 650 21.02 -22.32 -60.14
N LEU A 651 21.27 -21.42 -61.09
CA LEU A 651 20.47 -21.32 -62.35
C LEU A 651 20.90 -22.35 -63.40
N LEU A 652 22.13 -22.89 -63.30
CA LEU A 652 22.64 -23.88 -64.27
C LEU A 652 21.75 -25.06 -64.48
N PRO A 653 21.17 -25.73 -63.42
CA PRO A 653 20.27 -26.87 -63.61
C PRO A 653 19.03 -26.52 -64.45
N LEU A 654 18.52 -25.30 -64.29
CA LEU A 654 17.39 -24.84 -65.10
C LEU A 654 17.75 -24.71 -66.57
N VAL A 655 18.93 -24.15 -66.88
CA VAL A 655 19.44 -24.03 -68.24
C VAL A 655 19.68 -25.41 -68.83
N VAL A 656 20.29 -26.34 -68.07
CA VAL A 656 20.54 -27.72 -68.48
C VAL A 656 19.18 -28.44 -68.75
N LEU A 657 18.15 -28.20 -67.90
CA LEU A 657 16.84 -28.74 -68.13
C LEU A 657 16.20 -28.23 -69.43
N LEU A 658 16.23 -26.93 -69.66
CA LEU A 658 15.69 -26.33 -70.88
C LEU A 658 16.39 -26.80 -72.16
N VAL A 659 17.73 -26.86 -72.12
CA VAL A 659 18.54 -27.41 -73.23
C VAL A 659 18.22 -28.90 -73.42
N GLY A 660 18.16 -29.66 -72.34
CA GLY A 660 17.83 -31.08 -72.38
C GLY A 660 16.44 -31.35 -72.95
N LEU A 661 15.45 -30.57 -72.59
CA LEU A 661 14.10 -30.62 -73.15
C LEU A 661 14.11 -30.30 -74.68
N ALA A 662 14.86 -29.31 -75.09
CA ALA A 662 15.02 -28.95 -76.51
C ALA A 662 15.72 -30.06 -77.29
N VAL A 663 16.81 -30.65 -76.78
CA VAL A 663 17.54 -31.74 -77.38
C VAL A 663 16.71 -33.02 -77.50
N LEU A 664 15.94 -33.35 -76.48
CA LEU A 664 15.04 -34.48 -76.44
C LEU A 664 13.80 -34.29 -77.33
N GLY A 665 13.61 -33.15 -77.94
CA GLY A 665 12.52 -32.86 -78.87
C GLY A 665 11.14 -32.82 -78.20
N VAL A 666 11.01 -32.05 -77.12
CA VAL A 666 9.75 -31.89 -76.43
C VAL A 666 8.60 -31.58 -77.38
N ASN A 667 7.57 -32.38 -77.38
CA ASN A 667 6.45 -32.25 -78.28
C ASN A 667 5.47 -31.15 -77.83
N LEU A 668 5.81 -29.89 -78.11
CA LEU A 668 4.95 -28.75 -77.84
C LEU A 668 3.70 -28.70 -78.72
N LYS A 669 3.68 -29.53 -79.86
CA LYS A 669 2.50 -29.64 -80.74
C LYS A 669 1.35 -30.39 -80.13
N ALA A 670 1.58 -31.18 -79.07
CA ALA A 670 0.54 -31.88 -78.32
C ALA A 670 -0.19 -30.99 -77.29
N PHE A 671 0.15 -29.71 -77.24
CA PHE A 671 -0.57 -28.76 -76.34
C PHE A 671 -2.03 -28.60 -76.88
N PRO A 672 -3.06 -28.73 -76.01
CA PRO A 672 -4.43 -28.60 -76.42
C PRO A 672 -4.69 -27.26 -77.12
N SER A 673 -5.25 -27.34 -78.41
CA SER A 673 -5.43 -26.18 -79.26
C SER A 673 -6.87 -25.70 -79.46
N GLY A 674 -7.83 -26.18 -78.71
CA GLY A 674 -9.23 -25.76 -78.91
C GLY A 674 -10.19 -26.05 -77.75
N GLY A 675 -11.18 -25.18 -77.55
CA GLY A 675 -12.30 -25.36 -76.65
C GLY A 675 -11.98 -25.57 -75.20
N VAL A 676 -12.72 -26.45 -74.51
CA VAL A 676 -12.60 -26.76 -73.10
C VAL A 676 -11.22 -27.30 -72.72
N PRO A 677 -10.51 -28.15 -73.49
CA PRO A 677 -9.19 -28.64 -73.17
C PRO A 677 -8.12 -27.53 -73.11
N LEU A 678 -8.20 -26.53 -73.97
CA LEU A 678 -7.28 -25.38 -73.98
C LEU A 678 -7.52 -24.56 -72.71
N LEU A 679 -8.75 -24.27 -72.35
CA LEU A 679 -9.08 -23.53 -71.12
C LEU A 679 -8.59 -24.26 -69.88
N SER A 680 -8.80 -25.58 -69.81
CA SER A 680 -8.32 -26.41 -68.71
C SER A 680 -6.78 -26.45 -68.64
N ALA A 681 -6.07 -26.48 -69.77
CA ALA A 681 -4.61 -26.43 -69.81
C ALA A 681 -4.08 -25.07 -69.29
N LEU A 682 -4.70 -23.99 -69.72
CA LEU A 682 -4.35 -22.64 -69.21
C LEU A 682 -4.65 -22.48 -67.74
N ALA A 683 -5.81 -22.96 -67.27
CA ALA A 683 -6.21 -22.94 -65.86
C ALA A 683 -5.26 -23.79 -64.99
N PHE A 684 -4.84 -24.95 -65.46
CA PHE A 684 -3.86 -25.81 -64.78
C PHE A 684 -2.49 -25.15 -64.63
N HIS A 685 -1.94 -24.61 -65.73
CA HIS A 685 -0.65 -23.93 -65.67
C HIS A 685 -0.74 -22.62 -64.89
N GLY A 686 -1.83 -21.89 -64.98
CA GLY A 686 -2.10 -20.71 -64.16
C GLY A 686 -2.19 -21.03 -62.67
N GLY A 687 -2.83 -22.17 -62.34
CA GLY A 687 -2.89 -22.68 -60.97
C GLY A 687 -1.50 -23.04 -60.39
N ILE A 688 -0.67 -23.72 -61.18
CA ILE A 688 0.73 -24.00 -60.79
C ILE A 688 1.53 -22.70 -60.59
N ALA A 689 1.39 -21.74 -61.52
CA ALA A 689 2.05 -20.43 -61.39
C ALA A 689 1.57 -19.68 -60.14
N ALA A 690 0.27 -19.73 -59.79
CA ALA A 690 -0.27 -19.13 -58.59
C ALA A 690 0.27 -19.79 -57.34
N LEU A 691 0.44 -21.12 -57.30
CA LEU A 691 1.07 -21.84 -56.19
C LEU A 691 2.54 -21.41 -56.00
N LEU A 692 3.29 -21.29 -57.08
CA LEU A 692 4.69 -20.81 -57.03
C LEU A 692 4.75 -19.37 -56.51
N LEU A 693 3.89 -18.48 -56.98
CA LEU A 693 3.80 -17.11 -56.48
C LEU A 693 3.43 -17.04 -55.01
N LEU A 694 2.52 -17.95 -54.57
CA LEU A 694 2.15 -18.05 -53.16
C LEU A 694 3.34 -18.45 -52.29
N TYR A 695 4.23 -19.34 -52.75
CA TYR A 695 5.47 -19.65 -52.06
C TYR A 695 6.42 -18.43 -51.96
N VAL A 696 6.52 -17.67 -53.02
CA VAL A 696 7.29 -16.42 -52.95
C VAL A 696 6.66 -15.45 -51.98
N ALA A 697 5.33 -15.30 -51.99
CA ALA A 697 4.63 -14.43 -51.06
C ALA A 697 4.79 -14.90 -49.59
N PHE A 698 4.82 -16.18 -49.34
CA PHE A 698 5.11 -16.78 -48.04
C PHE A 698 6.50 -16.35 -47.54
N TRP A 699 7.51 -16.40 -48.39
CA TRP A 699 8.88 -15.97 -48.02
C TRP A 699 8.98 -14.47 -47.75
N VAL A 700 8.12 -13.63 -48.33
CA VAL A 700 8.21 -12.17 -48.20
C VAL A 700 7.31 -11.64 -47.10
N GLN A 701 6.06 -12.14 -46.95
CA GLN A 701 5.10 -11.41 -46.12
C GLN A 701 3.98 -12.27 -45.48
N VAL A 702 3.66 -13.44 -46.02
CA VAL A 702 2.48 -14.23 -45.58
C VAL A 702 2.87 -15.23 -44.50
N ASN A 703 2.07 -15.35 -43.47
CA ASN A 703 2.30 -16.33 -42.40
C ASN A 703 1.87 -17.76 -42.82
N LEU A 704 2.41 -18.79 -42.13
CA LEU A 704 2.23 -20.21 -42.42
C LEU A 704 0.74 -20.62 -42.48
N PHE A 705 -0.06 -20.18 -41.50
CA PHE A 705 -1.47 -20.59 -41.44
C PHE A 705 -2.30 -20.05 -42.60
N THR A 706 -2.06 -18.80 -43.02
CA THR A 706 -2.71 -18.21 -44.19
C THR A 706 -2.26 -18.92 -45.49
N THR A 707 -0.95 -19.20 -45.60
CA THR A 707 -0.40 -19.93 -46.74
C THR A 707 -1.01 -21.32 -46.86
N LEU A 708 -1.15 -22.08 -45.78
CA LEU A 708 -1.76 -23.41 -45.83
C LEU A 708 -3.22 -23.38 -46.30
N LYS A 709 -4.00 -22.38 -45.84
CA LYS A 709 -5.39 -22.20 -46.30
C LYS A 709 -5.44 -21.90 -47.78
N LEU A 710 -4.57 -21.01 -48.27
CA LEU A 710 -4.52 -20.65 -49.69
C LEU A 710 -3.98 -21.79 -50.54
N ILE A 711 -2.98 -22.57 -50.08
CA ILE A 711 -2.50 -23.79 -50.77
C ILE A 711 -3.65 -24.79 -50.92
N LEU A 712 -4.44 -25.05 -49.88
CA LEU A 712 -5.53 -25.98 -49.93
C LEU A 712 -6.58 -25.53 -50.99
N LEU A 713 -6.93 -24.24 -51.00
CA LEU A 713 -7.83 -23.67 -51.99
C LEU A 713 -7.28 -23.80 -53.42
N LEU A 714 -6.03 -23.35 -53.64
CA LEU A 714 -5.40 -23.40 -54.96
C LEU A 714 -5.16 -24.83 -55.45
N ALA A 715 -4.86 -25.78 -54.54
CA ALA A 715 -4.67 -27.18 -54.89
C ALA A 715 -5.98 -27.79 -55.49
N VAL A 716 -7.13 -27.51 -54.88
CA VAL A 716 -8.41 -27.97 -55.39
C VAL A 716 -8.71 -27.33 -56.76
N LEU A 717 -8.49 -26.00 -56.89
CA LEU A 717 -8.72 -25.27 -58.13
C LEU A 717 -7.77 -25.72 -59.25
N THR A 718 -6.58 -26.23 -58.96
CA THR A 718 -5.57 -26.73 -59.90
C THR A 718 -5.83 -28.19 -60.25
N ALA A 719 -6.25 -29.01 -59.27
CA ALA A 719 -6.48 -30.45 -59.49
C ALA A 719 -7.57 -30.74 -60.49
N ILE A 720 -8.66 -29.98 -60.47
CA ILE A 720 -9.81 -30.20 -61.37
C ILE A 720 -9.42 -29.99 -62.86
N PRO A 721 -8.86 -28.82 -63.25
CA PRO A 721 -8.40 -28.65 -64.64
C PRO A 721 -7.23 -29.58 -64.99
N GLY A 722 -6.36 -29.86 -64.01
CA GLY A 722 -5.26 -30.82 -64.20
C GLY A 722 -5.75 -32.23 -64.59
N HIS A 723 -6.77 -32.74 -63.87
CA HIS A 723 -7.41 -34.01 -64.22
C HIS A 723 -7.99 -33.97 -65.62
N GLN A 724 -8.68 -32.89 -65.99
CA GLN A 724 -9.28 -32.76 -67.35
C GLN A 724 -8.22 -32.74 -68.47
N VAL A 725 -7.11 -32.03 -68.24
CA VAL A 725 -5.98 -31.97 -69.21
C VAL A 725 -5.31 -33.32 -69.35
N LEU A 726 -5.04 -34.01 -68.24
CA LEU A 726 -4.37 -35.32 -68.26
C LEU A 726 -5.32 -36.40 -68.90
N SER A 727 -6.61 -36.35 -68.61
CA SER A 727 -7.56 -37.23 -69.26
C SER A 727 -7.59 -36.98 -70.74
N TYR A 728 -7.65 -35.74 -71.20
CA TYR A 728 -7.61 -35.37 -72.63
C TYR A 728 -6.31 -35.85 -73.29
N LEU A 729 -5.16 -35.67 -72.68
CA LEU A 729 -3.87 -36.11 -73.20
C LEU A 729 -3.80 -37.66 -73.27
N ALA A 730 -4.38 -38.35 -72.29
CA ALA A 730 -4.45 -39.80 -72.30
C ALA A 730 -5.31 -40.33 -73.41
N ASP A 731 -6.41 -39.66 -73.75
CA ASP A 731 -7.28 -40.00 -74.86
C ASP A 731 -6.69 -39.73 -76.24
N VAL A 732 -5.88 -38.66 -76.38
CA VAL A 732 -5.18 -38.25 -77.58
C VAL A 732 -3.90 -39.04 -77.80
N ALA A 733 -3.31 -39.60 -76.74
CA ALA A 733 -2.12 -40.39 -76.86
C ALA A 733 -2.35 -41.61 -77.77
N PRO A 734 -1.46 -41.86 -78.76
CA PRO A 734 -1.63 -43.04 -79.65
C PRO A 734 -1.55 -44.30 -78.74
N LYS A 735 -2.60 -45.06 -78.74
CA LYS A 735 -2.68 -46.39 -78.10
C LYS A 735 -1.51 -47.17 -78.66
N ALA A 736 -0.47 -47.46 -77.88
CA ALA A 736 0.53 -48.43 -78.28
C ALA A 736 -0.13 -49.75 -78.59
N LYS A 737 -0.13 -50.20 -79.86
CA LYS A 737 -0.53 -51.51 -80.21
C LYS A 737 0.37 -52.47 -79.45
N THR A 738 -0.18 -53.18 -78.48
CA THR A 738 0.38 -54.42 -78.00
C THR A 738 0.30 -55.44 -79.06
N GLU A 739 1.37 -55.70 -79.75
CA GLU A 739 1.61 -57.00 -80.39
C GLU A 739 2.35 -57.88 -79.46
#